data_c888db66e9599eb847aec9717aaaa7ca
#
_entry.id   c888db66e9599eb847aec9717aaaa7ca
#
_cell.length_a   1.000
_cell.length_b   1.000
_cell.length_c   1.000
_cell.angle_alpha   90.00
_cell.angle_beta   90.00
_cell.angle_gamma   90.00
#
_symmetry.space_group_name_H-M   'P 1'
#
loop_
_entity.id
_entity.type
_entity.pdbx_description
1 polymer ?
#
loop_
_entity_poly.entity_id
_entity_poly.type
_entity_poly.pdbx_seq_one_letter_code
_entity_poly.pdbx_strand_id
1 'polypeptide(L)'
;MIYKNKLDNIGFLEEYSKFTDNSILLNTITDDTFRGAILPSDDNYYLVSSSQKDWTILSTLVKSFVGLSFSDFIGMKRAIEGNSKVEQYLLSKEFSFISKVSISQNRSGAQNSFENLYRLYKQSPNKQMELPEHIRYIMERFKEKLQYQDINSAKNIISQIKKEHRIDALNLKFMEVELAHASKDWDMIVFDEQIIQLVNSRKPLRIRLHIIEAFFYTYLDGNVTEEVYLKNIRPMLLTLLSNCPANIPDSIKSVYLLAYLKDDIAYKHIKNINHSIEKNVYLSIELKSKLKEKIQETKEANSSANKDSYLSTKASIINANNIDTIESIEEVKEKLKEVEEKEILLKESIHTDILKVDILPKSWLEWLTLISSKFFREASALAEHGLEEWNIDLQVRDPLDVADLSDAIIGIEEKFAIDRFISTLPIFIEAFSRSQHYPNSMLQQLYISVLEFITLFEIQDQKTLSSSQNIVETLLLTSPDEEQYREILKNIESIIEKTNGKNLVNWLLDYAELFISYNASDEKARDSIIQTILQGVYCHKDWLESYQIDLLLKLASSINIAELYDSLQEKKIDLVEDKWKKYENKTIGIYNLSENAGKEAKRRLEEYIKNVKVILNHDKASTTALKSMVEASHYVVLVTQSAKHAASGAIQKILRQRGDDPLFPIGKGSSSIIASLL
;
A
#
# COMPACT_ATOMS: atom_id res chain seq x y z
N MET A 1 -22.43 8.83 -32.64
CA MET A 1 -23.67 8.49 -31.92
C MET A 1 -24.11 9.75 -31.21
N ILE A 2 -25.20 10.38 -31.66
CA ILE A 2 -25.72 11.60 -31.05
C ILE A 2 -26.25 11.19 -29.66
N TYR A 3 -25.71 11.77 -28.65
CA TYR A 3 -26.12 11.54 -27.25
C TYR A 3 -27.54 12.11 -27.09
N LYS A 4 -28.56 11.23 -27.12
CA LYS A 4 -29.88 11.62 -26.64
C LYS A 4 -29.87 11.54 -25.14
N ASN A 5 -29.90 12.72 -24.49
CA ASN A 5 -30.13 12.81 -23.08
C ASN A 5 -31.48 12.13 -22.78
N LYS A 6 -31.48 11.06 -22.00
CA LYS A 6 -32.70 10.29 -21.69
C LYS A 6 -33.63 11.00 -20.69
N LEU A 7 -33.36 12.25 -20.38
CA LEU A 7 -34.29 13.10 -19.67
C LEU A 7 -35.41 13.40 -20.67
N ASP A 8 -36.65 13.23 -20.27
CA ASP A 8 -37.80 13.86 -20.95
C ASP A 8 -37.63 15.38 -20.75
N ASN A 9 -36.84 15.99 -21.64
CA ASN A 9 -36.10 17.21 -21.34
C ASN A 9 -37.02 18.42 -21.15
N ILE A 10 -38.16 18.43 -21.82
CA ILE A 10 -39.08 19.58 -21.80
C ILE A 10 -39.92 19.53 -20.52
N GLY A 11 -40.53 18.40 -20.22
CA GLY A 11 -41.34 18.24 -19.00
C GLY A 11 -40.53 18.39 -17.71
N PHE A 12 -39.28 17.87 -17.71
CA PHE A 12 -38.38 18.03 -16.59
C PHE A 12 -37.95 19.50 -16.38
N LEU A 13 -37.65 20.22 -17.43
CA LEU A 13 -37.30 21.64 -17.39
C LEU A 13 -38.46 22.48 -16.83
N GLU A 14 -39.69 22.26 -17.32
CA GLU A 14 -40.88 22.96 -16.87
C GLU A 14 -41.18 22.72 -15.38
N GLU A 15 -41.01 21.50 -14.92
CA GLU A 15 -41.20 21.15 -13.53
C GLU A 15 -40.07 21.68 -12.65
N TYR A 16 -38.81 21.61 -13.08
CA TYR A 16 -37.67 22.07 -12.30
C TYR A 16 -37.59 23.58 -12.21
N SER A 17 -38.00 24.32 -13.25
CA SER A 17 -38.05 25.79 -13.24
C SER A 17 -38.96 26.40 -12.15
N LYS A 18 -39.83 25.58 -11.53
CA LYS A 18 -40.63 26.01 -10.39
C LYS A 18 -39.83 26.09 -9.08
N PHE A 19 -38.65 25.52 -9.03
CA PHE A 19 -37.80 25.48 -7.84
C PHE A 19 -36.64 26.48 -7.84
N THR A 20 -36.41 27.21 -8.94
CA THR A 20 -35.26 28.12 -9.06
C THR A 20 -35.58 29.27 -10.00
N ASP A 21 -34.88 30.41 -9.79
CA ASP A 21 -34.93 31.54 -10.70
C ASP A 21 -34.26 31.23 -12.06
N ASN A 22 -34.56 32.05 -13.06
CA ASN A 22 -34.05 31.87 -14.43
C ASN A 22 -32.53 31.90 -14.47
N SER A 23 -31.90 30.76 -14.62
CA SER A 23 -30.43 30.58 -14.71
C SER A 23 -30.05 30.02 -16.09
N ILE A 24 -28.97 30.50 -16.67
CA ILE A 24 -28.38 29.96 -17.91
C ILE A 24 -28.03 28.49 -17.77
N LEU A 25 -27.82 27.98 -16.57
CA LEU A 25 -27.48 26.57 -16.27
C LEU A 25 -28.67 25.64 -16.51
N LEU A 26 -29.91 26.12 -16.48
CA LEU A 26 -31.08 25.32 -16.85
C LEU A 26 -31.01 24.86 -18.31
N ASN A 27 -30.30 25.59 -19.17
CA ASN A 27 -30.05 25.13 -20.55
C ASN A 27 -29.22 23.85 -20.62
N THR A 28 -28.48 23.48 -19.56
CA THR A 28 -27.75 22.19 -19.51
C THR A 28 -28.70 21.00 -19.56
N ILE A 29 -29.98 21.17 -19.19
CA ILE A 29 -31.01 20.12 -19.21
C ILE A 29 -31.39 19.76 -20.65
N THR A 30 -31.49 20.77 -21.53
CA THR A 30 -31.93 20.62 -22.92
C THR A 30 -30.79 20.58 -23.93
N ASP A 31 -29.56 20.78 -23.48
CA ASP A 31 -28.37 20.76 -24.34
C ASP A 31 -27.88 19.35 -24.57
N ASP A 32 -28.21 18.77 -25.72
CA ASP A 32 -27.79 17.42 -26.10
C ASP A 32 -26.26 17.23 -26.18
N THR A 33 -25.49 18.31 -26.25
CA THR A 33 -24.04 18.26 -26.30
C THR A 33 -23.41 18.23 -24.91
N PHE A 34 -24.11 18.72 -23.88
CA PHE A 34 -23.62 18.76 -22.50
C PHE A 34 -23.77 17.41 -21.79
N ARG A 35 -22.76 16.99 -21.06
CA ARG A 35 -22.68 15.64 -20.44
C ARG A 35 -23.35 15.60 -19.07
N GLY A 36 -24.67 15.51 -19.04
CA GLY A 36 -25.50 15.55 -17.83
C GLY A 36 -26.17 16.92 -17.66
N ALA A 37 -26.57 17.29 -16.43
CA ALA A 37 -27.17 18.58 -16.13
C ALA A 37 -26.64 19.16 -14.83
N ILE A 38 -26.53 20.50 -14.78
CA ILE A 38 -26.20 21.29 -13.60
C ILE A 38 -27.48 22.04 -13.20
N LEU A 39 -28.03 21.67 -12.06
CA LEU A 39 -29.33 22.14 -11.58
C LEU A 39 -29.14 23.08 -10.40
N PRO A 40 -29.34 24.42 -10.60
CA PRO A 40 -29.26 25.41 -9.52
C PRO A 40 -30.44 25.29 -8.54
N SER A 41 -30.19 25.53 -7.26
CA SER A 41 -31.18 25.69 -6.20
C SER A 41 -30.75 26.82 -5.28
N ASP A 42 -31.58 27.23 -4.33
CA ASP A 42 -31.35 28.44 -3.50
C ASP A 42 -29.95 28.48 -2.87
N ASP A 43 -29.48 27.37 -2.27
CA ASP A 43 -28.18 27.33 -1.58
C ASP A 43 -27.22 26.26 -2.11
N ASN A 44 -27.63 25.51 -3.12
CA ASN A 44 -26.88 24.37 -3.61
C ASN A 44 -27.00 24.23 -5.12
N TYR A 45 -26.15 23.36 -5.68
CA TYR A 45 -26.30 22.85 -7.04
C TYR A 45 -26.44 21.35 -6.99
N TYR A 46 -27.18 20.79 -7.94
CA TYR A 46 -27.27 19.34 -8.11
C TYR A 46 -26.72 18.96 -9.48
N LEU A 47 -25.86 17.95 -9.48
CA LEU A 47 -25.30 17.38 -10.70
C LEU A 47 -26.03 16.09 -11.01
N VAL A 48 -26.51 15.95 -12.23
CA VAL A 48 -27.29 14.79 -12.67
C VAL A 48 -26.70 14.21 -13.94
N SER A 49 -26.60 12.89 -14.01
CA SER A 49 -26.14 12.18 -15.21
C SER A 49 -26.82 10.81 -15.34
N SER A 50 -26.97 10.33 -16.59
CA SER A 50 -27.58 9.04 -16.90
C SER A 50 -26.59 7.91 -17.07
N SER A 51 -25.28 8.18 -17.20
CA SER A 51 -24.25 7.16 -17.38
C SER A 51 -23.00 7.42 -16.55
N GLN A 52 -22.25 6.36 -16.23
CA GLN A 52 -20.96 6.47 -15.53
C GLN A 52 -19.97 7.34 -16.32
N LYS A 53 -19.91 7.20 -17.65
CA LYS A 53 -19.02 7.98 -18.51
C LYS A 53 -19.32 9.48 -18.43
N ASP A 54 -20.60 9.84 -18.54
CA ASP A 54 -21.01 11.25 -18.47
C ASP A 54 -20.85 11.81 -17.07
N TRP A 55 -21.13 11.02 -16.04
CA TRP A 55 -20.83 11.39 -14.65
C TRP A 55 -19.35 11.73 -14.46
N THR A 56 -18.45 10.91 -14.96
CA THR A 56 -17.02 11.13 -14.84
C THR A 56 -16.57 12.43 -15.52
N ILE A 57 -17.12 12.72 -16.70
CA ILE A 57 -16.84 13.97 -17.42
C ILE A 57 -17.40 15.18 -16.65
N LEU A 58 -18.67 15.13 -16.27
CA LEU A 58 -19.35 16.21 -15.55
C LEU A 58 -18.65 16.51 -14.22
N SER A 59 -18.35 15.47 -13.43
CA SER A 59 -17.69 15.62 -12.12
C SER A 59 -16.29 16.20 -12.27
N THR A 60 -15.53 15.81 -13.30
CA THR A 60 -14.19 16.35 -13.59
C THR A 60 -14.28 17.83 -13.97
N LEU A 61 -15.22 18.19 -14.83
CA LEU A 61 -15.44 19.60 -15.22
C LEU A 61 -15.81 20.46 -14.02
N VAL A 62 -16.78 20.03 -13.23
CA VAL A 62 -17.22 20.77 -12.03
C VAL A 62 -16.09 20.89 -11.00
N LYS A 63 -15.33 19.80 -10.78
CA LYS A 63 -14.15 19.84 -9.91
C LYS A 63 -13.12 20.87 -10.39
N SER A 64 -12.89 20.98 -11.70
CA SER A 64 -11.88 21.86 -12.28
C SER A 64 -12.29 23.34 -12.23
N PHE A 65 -13.58 23.65 -12.40
CA PHE A 65 -14.04 25.03 -12.48
C PHE A 65 -14.55 25.58 -11.15
N VAL A 66 -15.23 24.77 -10.38
CA VAL A 66 -15.89 25.14 -9.12
C VAL A 66 -15.12 24.58 -7.93
N GLY A 67 -14.90 23.26 -7.92
CA GLY A 67 -14.09 22.54 -6.93
C GLY A 67 -14.14 23.10 -5.52
N LEU A 68 -13.05 22.94 -4.80
CA LEU A 68 -12.93 23.41 -3.42
C LEU A 68 -12.77 24.93 -3.26
N SER A 69 -12.55 25.66 -4.36
CA SER A 69 -12.48 27.12 -4.34
C SER A 69 -13.82 27.77 -4.04
N PHE A 70 -14.93 27.13 -4.46
CA PHE A 70 -16.29 27.71 -4.35
C PHE A 70 -17.32 26.75 -3.75
N SER A 71 -16.97 25.46 -3.57
CA SER A 71 -17.89 24.43 -3.09
C SER A 71 -17.19 23.36 -2.27
N ASP A 72 -17.97 22.44 -1.72
CA ASP A 72 -17.45 21.22 -1.05
C ASP A 72 -17.23 20.05 -2.01
N PHE A 73 -17.30 20.26 -3.32
CA PHE A 73 -17.27 19.22 -4.32
C PHE A 73 -15.86 18.79 -4.69
N ILE A 74 -15.54 17.54 -4.39
CA ILE A 74 -14.23 16.91 -4.67
C ILE A 74 -14.24 15.94 -5.87
N GLY A 75 -15.35 15.89 -6.62
CA GLY A 75 -15.53 14.97 -7.74
C GLY A 75 -16.21 13.65 -7.38
N MET A 76 -16.51 13.42 -6.11
CA MET A 76 -17.21 12.22 -5.65
C MET A 76 -18.71 12.42 -5.60
N LYS A 77 -19.46 11.31 -5.79
CA LYS A 77 -20.92 11.32 -5.63
C LYS A 77 -21.27 11.52 -4.17
N ARG A 78 -22.13 12.50 -3.90
CA ARG A 78 -22.69 12.77 -2.59
C ARG A 78 -24.16 12.36 -2.56
N ALA A 79 -24.56 11.56 -1.61
CA ALA A 79 -25.95 11.14 -1.45
C ALA A 79 -26.85 12.36 -1.19
N ILE A 80 -28.07 12.30 -1.71
CA ILE A 80 -29.15 13.25 -1.42
C ILE A 80 -30.07 12.61 -0.39
N GLU A 81 -30.37 13.35 0.66
CA GLU A 81 -31.10 12.84 1.81
C GLU A 81 -32.62 13.10 1.74
N GLY A 82 -33.07 13.89 0.78
CA GLY A 82 -34.51 14.24 0.63
C GLY A 82 -34.98 15.34 1.61
N ASN A 83 -34.06 16.11 2.16
CA ASN A 83 -34.35 17.15 3.17
C ASN A 83 -35.06 18.40 2.59
N SER A 84 -35.08 18.57 1.28
CA SER A 84 -35.77 19.67 0.61
C SER A 84 -36.76 19.18 -0.44
N LYS A 85 -37.73 20.04 -0.82
CA LYS A 85 -38.68 19.76 -1.90
C LYS A 85 -37.96 19.41 -3.21
N VAL A 86 -36.86 20.11 -3.49
CA VAL A 86 -36.00 19.84 -4.66
C VAL A 86 -35.38 18.45 -4.58
N GLU A 87 -34.83 18.08 -3.45
CA GLU A 87 -34.23 16.76 -3.27
C GLU A 87 -35.25 15.62 -3.39
N GLN A 88 -36.42 15.78 -2.78
CA GLN A 88 -37.54 14.84 -2.90
C GLN A 88 -37.98 14.68 -4.36
N TYR A 89 -38.09 15.78 -5.09
CA TYR A 89 -38.39 15.76 -6.51
C TYR A 89 -37.31 15.04 -7.32
N LEU A 90 -36.04 15.35 -7.10
CA LEU A 90 -34.93 14.71 -7.81
C LEU A 90 -34.82 13.21 -7.51
N LEU A 91 -35.07 12.79 -6.27
CA LEU A 91 -35.11 11.38 -5.89
C LEU A 91 -36.26 10.62 -6.58
N SER A 92 -37.39 11.30 -6.86
CA SER A 92 -38.52 10.68 -7.55
C SER A 92 -38.26 10.38 -9.05
N LYS A 93 -37.18 10.93 -9.62
CA LYS A 93 -36.85 10.81 -11.07
C LYS A 93 -35.86 9.70 -11.40
N GLU A 94 -35.42 8.90 -10.45
CA GLU A 94 -34.56 7.70 -10.63
C GLU A 94 -33.29 7.93 -11.48
N PHE A 95 -32.58 9.02 -11.26
CA PHE A 95 -31.31 9.25 -11.97
C PHE A 95 -30.23 8.23 -11.54
N SER A 96 -29.48 7.73 -12.52
CA SER A 96 -28.36 6.80 -12.25
C SER A 96 -27.27 7.46 -11.40
N PHE A 97 -27.01 8.74 -11.66
CA PHE A 97 -26.02 9.54 -10.95
C PHE A 97 -26.60 10.89 -10.59
N ILE A 98 -26.62 11.18 -9.29
CA ILE A 98 -27.03 12.46 -8.74
C ILE A 98 -26.11 12.79 -7.58
N SER A 99 -25.71 14.08 -7.45
CA SER A 99 -24.89 14.55 -6.35
C SER A 99 -25.22 15.99 -6.00
N LYS A 100 -25.24 16.27 -4.70
CA LYS A 100 -25.33 17.61 -4.17
C LYS A 100 -23.96 18.28 -4.15
N VAL A 101 -23.92 19.56 -4.50
CA VAL A 101 -22.77 20.46 -4.42
C VAL A 101 -23.16 21.63 -3.53
N SER A 102 -22.64 21.64 -2.31
CA SER A 102 -22.91 22.74 -1.38
C SER A 102 -21.93 23.88 -1.62
N ILE A 103 -22.44 25.09 -1.66
CA ILE A 103 -21.65 26.30 -1.95
C ILE A 103 -20.99 26.80 -0.69
N SER A 104 -19.73 27.25 -0.80
CA SER A 104 -19.03 27.99 0.22
C SER A 104 -19.59 29.42 0.33
N GLN A 105 -19.04 30.23 1.20
CA GLN A 105 -19.54 31.63 1.46
C GLN A 105 -19.60 32.53 0.22
N ASN A 106 -18.84 32.23 -0.84
CA ASN A 106 -18.83 33.03 -2.08
C ASN A 106 -19.81 32.48 -3.13
N ARG A 107 -21.10 32.73 -2.93
CA ARG A 107 -22.17 32.29 -3.83
C ARG A 107 -22.05 32.89 -5.24
N SER A 108 -21.74 34.17 -5.39
CA SER A 108 -21.62 34.81 -6.70
C SER A 108 -20.41 34.29 -7.48
N GLY A 109 -19.31 33.99 -6.81
CA GLY A 109 -18.13 33.35 -7.39
C GLY A 109 -18.43 31.92 -7.89
N ALA A 110 -19.18 31.16 -7.10
CA ALA A 110 -19.62 29.81 -7.49
C ALA A 110 -20.54 29.84 -8.71
N GLN A 111 -21.53 30.72 -8.72
CA GLN A 111 -22.44 30.91 -9.84
C GLN A 111 -21.68 31.28 -11.12
N ASN A 112 -20.81 32.29 -11.05
CA ASN A 112 -19.99 32.69 -12.18
C ASN A 112 -19.11 31.55 -12.71
N SER A 113 -18.57 30.72 -11.81
CA SER A 113 -17.72 29.57 -12.19
C SER A 113 -18.53 28.48 -12.89
N PHE A 114 -19.72 28.17 -12.43
CA PHE A 114 -20.62 27.24 -13.14
C PHE A 114 -21.06 27.75 -14.52
N GLU A 115 -21.43 29.07 -14.59
CA GLU A 115 -21.82 29.69 -15.85
C GLU A 115 -20.65 29.74 -16.84
N ASN A 116 -19.44 30.05 -16.37
CA ASN A 116 -18.23 30.05 -17.19
C ASN A 116 -17.90 28.64 -17.68
N LEU A 117 -18.03 27.60 -16.81
CA LEU A 117 -17.90 26.21 -17.21
C LEU A 117 -18.80 25.91 -18.40
N TYR A 118 -20.09 26.24 -18.29
CA TYR A 118 -21.06 25.94 -19.36
C TYR A 118 -20.78 26.72 -20.64
N ARG A 119 -20.45 28.02 -20.54
CA ARG A 119 -20.09 28.86 -21.70
C ARG A 119 -18.84 28.36 -22.42
N LEU A 120 -17.78 28.04 -21.67
CA LEU A 120 -16.55 27.53 -22.25
C LEU A 120 -16.74 26.13 -22.84
N TYR A 121 -17.57 25.30 -22.22
CA TYR A 121 -17.91 23.99 -22.78
C TYR A 121 -18.61 24.13 -24.15
N LYS A 122 -19.57 25.07 -24.27
CA LYS A 122 -20.23 25.37 -25.53
C LYS A 122 -19.30 25.91 -26.63
N GLN A 123 -18.30 26.67 -26.25
CA GLN A 123 -17.32 27.25 -27.18
C GLN A 123 -16.19 26.27 -27.51
N SER A 124 -16.04 25.21 -26.75
CA SER A 124 -15.00 24.22 -27.01
C SER A 124 -15.24 23.49 -28.33
N PRO A 125 -14.20 23.25 -29.14
CA PRO A 125 -14.36 22.41 -30.32
C PRO A 125 -14.85 21.02 -29.90
N ASN A 126 -15.71 20.40 -30.72
CA ASN A 126 -16.29 19.07 -30.49
C ASN A 126 -15.22 17.95 -30.45
N LYS A 127 -14.20 18.12 -29.66
CA LYS A 127 -13.25 17.07 -29.30
C LYS A 127 -13.86 16.27 -28.16
N GLN A 128 -13.95 14.96 -28.33
CA GLN A 128 -14.28 14.08 -27.22
C GLN A 128 -13.22 14.32 -26.14
N MET A 129 -13.66 14.75 -24.97
CA MET A 129 -12.79 14.80 -23.80
C MET A 129 -12.49 13.35 -23.42
N GLU A 130 -11.31 12.89 -23.77
CA GLU A 130 -10.80 11.60 -23.33
C GLU A 130 -10.24 11.80 -21.92
N LEU A 131 -10.94 11.25 -20.96
CA LEU A 131 -10.41 11.15 -19.61
C LEU A 131 -9.27 10.15 -19.62
N PRO A 132 -8.13 10.47 -19.00
CA PRO A 132 -7.03 9.53 -18.88
C PRO A 132 -7.54 8.30 -18.13
N GLU A 133 -7.46 7.15 -18.79
CA GLU A 133 -7.80 5.86 -18.21
C GLU A 133 -6.86 5.60 -17.01
N HIS A 134 -7.36 4.99 -15.94
CA HIS A 134 -6.52 4.67 -14.79
C HIS A 134 -5.35 3.77 -15.21
N ILE A 135 -4.14 4.05 -14.73
CA ILE A 135 -2.91 3.36 -15.13
C ILE A 135 -3.01 1.83 -14.98
N ARG A 136 -3.72 1.35 -13.97
CA ARG A 136 -3.95 -0.06 -13.73
C ARG A 136 -4.60 -0.77 -14.92
N TYR A 137 -5.64 -0.18 -15.53
CA TYR A 137 -6.31 -0.77 -16.71
C TYR A 137 -5.39 -0.78 -17.93
N ILE A 138 -4.53 0.22 -18.07
CA ILE A 138 -3.53 0.27 -19.12
C ILE A 138 -2.50 -0.86 -18.93
N MET A 139 -2.06 -1.09 -17.70
CA MET A 139 -1.13 -2.18 -17.37
C MET A 139 -1.78 -3.57 -17.56
N GLU A 140 -3.05 -3.75 -17.15
CA GLU A 140 -3.80 -4.98 -17.38
C GLU A 140 -3.92 -5.27 -18.89
N ARG A 141 -4.27 -4.27 -19.70
CA ARG A 141 -4.34 -4.39 -21.16
C ARG A 141 -2.98 -4.67 -21.80
N PHE A 142 -1.91 -4.09 -21.29
CA PHE A 142 -0.55 -4.41 -21.74
C PHE A 142 -0.23 -5.89 -21.54
N LYS A 143 -0.48 -6.44 -20.34
CA LYS A 143 -0.28 -7.86 -20.03
C LYS A 143 -1.14 -8.78 -20.89
N GLU A 144 -2.41 -8.40 -21.10
CA GLU A 144 -3.30 -9.11 -22.00
C GLU A 144 -2.73 -9.17 -23.43
N LYS A 145 -2.22 -8.05 -23.95
CA LYS A 145 -1.60 -8.00 -25.29
C LYS A 145 -0.37 -8.89 -25.39
N LEU A 146 0.47 -8.93 -24.36
CA LEU A 146 1.61 -9.86 -24.32
C LEU A 146 1.16 -11.33 -24.31
N GLN A 147 0.12 -11.69 -23.54
CA GLN A 147 -0.42 -13.05 -23.51
C GLN A 147 -0.94 -13.51 -24.88
N TYR A 148 -1.57 -12.60 -25.64
CA TYR A 148 -2.02 -12.88 -27.00
C TYR A 148 -0.93 -12.72 -28.08
N GLN A 149 0.33 -12.49 -27.69
CA GLN A 149 1.45 -12.25 -28.61
C GLN A 149 1.24 -11.05 -29.55
N ASP A 150 0.39 -10.09 -29.17
CA ASP A 150 0.15 -8.85 -29.91
C ASP A 150 1.21 -7.80 -29.54
N ILE A 151 2.44 -8.08 -29.97
CA ILE A 151 3.64 -7.29 -29.66
C ILE A 151 3.48 -5.82 -30.13
N ASN A 152 2.84 -5.59 -31.28
CA ASN A 152 2.68 -4.25 -31.81
C ASN A 152 1.75 -3.40 -30.94
N SER A 153 0.63 -3.95 -30.49
CA SER A 153 -0.29 -3.24 -29.59
C SER A 153 0.36 -3.01 -28.21
N ALA A 154 1.11 -3.97 -27.69
CA ALA A 154 1.86 -3.81 -26.44
C ALA A 154 2.90 -2.68 -26.54
N LYS A 155 3.64 -2.60 -27.66
CA LYS A 155 4.61 -1.52 -27.95
C LYS A 155 3.94 -0.14 -28.02
N ASN A 156 2.74 -0.07 -28.60
CA ASN A 156 1.98 1.18 -28.64
C ASN A 156 1.55 1.63 -27.25
N ILE A 157 1.18 0.70 -26.37
CA ILE A 157 0.83 1.01 -24.97
C ILE A 157 2.03 1.58 -24.23
N ILE A 158 3.22 0.97 -24.34
CA ILE A 158 4.46 1.51 -23.73
C ILE A 158 4.73 2.92 -24.26
N SER A 159 4.59 3.13 -25.58
CA SER A 159 4.80 4.45 -26.18
C SER A 159 3.82 5.50 -25.67
N GLN A 160 2.57 5.11 -25.42
CA GLN A 160 1.56 5.97 -24.81
C GLN A 160 1.94 6.33 -23.37
N ILE A 161 2.26 5.34 -22.52
CA ILE A 161 2.65 5.55 -21.10
C ILE A 161 3.87 6.46 -21.01
N LYS A 162 4.88 6.21 -21.87
CA LYS A 162 6.10 7.02 -21.95
C LYS A 162 5.82 8.47 -22.30
N LYS A 163 4.93 8.70 -23.27
CA LYS A 163 4.53 10.05 -23.70
C LYS A 163 3.73 10.79 -22.63
N GLU A 164 2.92 10.07 -21.86
CA GLU A 164 2.06 10.63 -20.81
C GLU A 164 2.76 10.77 -19.46
N HIS A 165 3.98 10.23 -19.29
CA HIS A 165 4.76 10.23 -18.03
C HIS A 165 3.98 9.70 -16.83
N ARG A 166 3.21 8.63 -17.00
CA ARG A 166 2.27 8.14 -16.01
C ARG A 166 2.83 7.14 -15.00
N ILE A 167 4.01 6.62 -15.27
CA ILE A 167 4.76 5.75 -14.36
C ILE A 167 6.22 6.20 -14.31
N ASP A 168 6.92 5.82 -13.26
CA ASP A 168 8.34 6.11 -13.13
C ASP A 168 9.19 5.35 -14.16
N ALA A 169 10.43 5.81 -14.34
CA ALA A 169 11.34 5.29 -15.36
C ALA A 169 11.67 3.79 -15.13
N LEU A 170 11.76 3.34 -13.88
CA LEU A 170 12.11 1.95 -13.56
C LEU A 170 10.95 0.99 -13.91
N ASN A 171 9.72 1.33 -13.54
CA ASN A 171 8.55 0.53 -13.91
C ASN A 171 8.32 0.52 -15.43
N LEU A 172 8.58 1.64 -16.12
CA LEU A 172 8.56 1.66 -17.58
C LEU A 172 9.60 0.69 -18.15
N LYS A 173 10.79 0.65 -17.55
CA LYS A 173 11.86 -0.27 -17.96
C LYS A 173 11.48 -1.72 -17.76
N PHE A 174 10.79 -2.05 -16.68
CA PHE A 174 10.25 -3.39 -16.47
C PHE A 174 9.27 -3.81 -17.59
N MET A 175 8.38 -2.91 -18.02
CA MET A 175 7.49 -3.18 -19.16
C MET A 175 8.27 -3.39 -20.47
N GLU A 176 9.35 -2.64 -20.70
CA GLU A 176 10.23 -2.83 -21.87
C GLU A 176 10.92 -4.22 -21.82
N VAL A 177 11.37 -4.68 -20.65
CA VAL A 177 11.93 -6.03 -20.47
C VAL A 177 10.88 -7.10 -20.75
N GLU A 178 9.65 -6.95 -20.27
CA GLU A 178 8.56 -7.89 -20.54
C GLU A 178 8.22 -7.96 -22.04
N LEU A 179 8.20 -6.81 -22.71
CA LEU A 179 7.97 -6.76 -24.15
C LEU A 179 9.09 -7.45 -24.93
N ALA A 180 10.35 -7.17 -24.59
CA ALA A 180 11.52 -7.78 -25.22
C ALA A 180 11.54 -9.29 -24.98
N HIS A 181 11.22 -9.76 -23.77
CA HIS A 181 11.08 -11.17 -23.45
C HIS A 181 9.97 -11.86 -24.27
N ALA A 182 8.79 -11.26 -24.35
CA ALA A 182 7.66 -11.79 -25.13
C ALA A 182 7.96 -11.86 -26.62
N SER A 183 8.74 -10.91 -27.15
CA SER A 183 9.19 -10.93 -28.55
C SER A 183 10.45 -11.78 -28.78
N LYS A 184 11.04 -12.35 -27.71
CA LYS A 184 12.32 -13.07 -27.73
C LYS A 184 13.48 -12.25 -28.28
N ASP A 185 13.42 -10.94 -28.07
CA ASP A 185 14.48 -10.02 -28.44
C ASP A 185 15.46 -9.87 -27.25
N TRP A 186 16.28 -10.91 -27.06
CA TRP A 186 17.20 -11.03 -25.95
C TRP A 186 18.25 -9.93 -25.92
N ASP A 187 18.66 -9.48 -27.10
CA ASP A 187 19.68 -8.44 -27.27
C ASP A 187 19.20 -7.09 -26.71
N MET A 188 17.91 -6.79 -26.82
CA MET A 188 17.31 -5.59 -26.20
C MET A 188 17.45 -5.56 -24.68
N ILE A 189 17.52 -6.72 -24.03
CA ILE A 189 17.68 -6.82 -22.57
C ILE A 189 19.19 -6.79 -22.21
N VAL A 190 19.98 -7.66 -22.84
CA VAL A 190 21.38 -7.91 -22.46
C VAL A 190 22.29 -6.74 -22.79
N PHE A 191 22.07 -6.06 -23.92
CA PHE A 191 22.87 -4.93 -24.38
C PHE A 191 22.23 -3.56 -24.12
N ASP A 192 21.23 -3.52 -23.21
CA ASP A 192 20.65 -2.27 -22.77
C ASP A 192 21.68 -1.39 -22.05
N GLU A 193 21.75 -0.10 -22.39
CA GLU A 193 22.71 0.85 -21.79
C GLU A 193 22.55 0.97 -20.26
N GLN A 194 21.35 0.69 -19.74
CA GLN A 194 21.05 0.76 -18.32
C GLN A 194 21.01 -0.61 -17.64
N ILE A 195 21.52 -1.68 -18.29
CA ILE A 195 21.44 -3.05 -17.76
C ILE A 195 22.07 -3.17 -16.36
N ILE A 196 23.17 -2.48 -16.08
CA ILE A 196 23.85 -2.48 -14.78
C ILE A 196 22.92 -1.88 -13.70
N GLN A 197 22.28 -0.77 -13.99
CA GLN A 197 21.31 -0.15 -13.08
C GLN A 197 20.09 -1.05 -12.90
N LEU A 198 19.62 -1.65 -13.98
CA LEU A 198 18.51 -2.57 -13.96
C LEU A 198 18.82 -3.81 -13.11
N VAL A 199 20.02 -4.40 -13.23
CA VAL A 199 20.47 -5.56 -12.44
C VAL A 199 20.59 -5.21 -10.96
N ASN A 200 21.06 -4.03 -10.61
CA ASN A 200 21.25 -3.60 -9.22
C ASN A 200 20.00 -2.98 -8.61
N SER A 201 19.01 -2.56 -9.43
CA SER A 201 17.75 -2.06 -8.91
C SER A 201 16.90 -3.19 -8.33
N ARG A 202 16.00 -2.83 -7.42
CA ARG A 202 14.96 -3.71 -6.96
C ARG A 202 13.95 -3.96 -8.07
N LYS A 203 13.52 -5.20 -8.25
CA LYS A 203 12.67 -5.63 -9.34
C LYS A 203 11.78 -6.81 -8.98
N PRO A 204 10.60 -6.95 -9.62
CA PRO A 204 9.77 -8.13 -9.50
C PRO A 204 10.51 -9.42 -9.89
N LEU A 205 10.17 -10.54 -9.23
CA LEU A 205 10.75 -11.86 -9.53
C LEU A 205 10.67 -12.19 -11.03
N ARG A 206 9.55 -11.88 -11.66
CA ARG A 206 9.35 -12.13 -13.09
C ARG A 206 10.39 -11.38 -13.94
N ILE A 207 10.67 -10.12 -13.64
CA ILE A 207 11.69 -9.32 -14.36
C ILE A 207 13.08 -9.89 -14.14
N ARG A 208 13.40 -10.30 -12.90
CA ARG A 208 14.64 -10.99 -12.57
C ARG A 208 14.83 -12.24 -13.44
N LEU A 209 13.80 -13.07 -13.54
CA LEU A 209 13.84 -14.29 -14.35
C LEU A 209 13.95 -14.00 -15.84
N HIS A 210 13.26 -12.99 -16.36
CA HIS A 210 13.39 -12.57 -17.77
C HIS A 210 14.82 -12.11 -18.10
N ILE A 211 15.46 -11.37 -17.20
CA ILE A 211 16.87 -10.97 -17.38
C ILE A 211 17.78 -12.19 -17.40
N ILE A 212 17.64 -13.10 -16.43
CA ILE A 212 18.46 -14.33 -16.37
C ILE A 212 18.25 -15.17 -17.63
N GLU A 213 17.03 -15.29 -18.10
CA GLU A 213 16.71 -16.06 -19.32
C GLU A 213 17.27 -15.40 -20.58
N ALA A 214 17.24 -14.07 -20.68
CA ALA A 214 17.86 -13.35 -21.77
C ALA A 214 19.37 -13.61 -21.85
N PHE A 215 20.07 -13.53 -20.71
CA PHE A 215 21.50 -13.86 -20.66
C PHE A 215 21.78 -15.31 -21.02
N PHE A 216 20.90 -16.25 -20.64
CA PHE A 216 21.01 -17.64 -21.03
C PHE A 216 20.96 -17.78 -22.57
N TYR A 217 19.91 -17.26 -23.21
CA TYR A 217 19.76 -17.39 -24.66
C TYR A 217 20.81 -16.62 -25.47
N THR A 218 21.34 -15.52 -24.93
CA THR A 218 22.39 -14.76 -25.61
C THR A 218 23.75 -15.45 -25.52
N TYR A 219 24.10 -16.09 -24.41
CA TYR A 219 25.46 -16.60 -24.18
C TYR A 219 25.58 -18.10 -24.01
N LEU A 220 24.57 -18.80 -23.52
CA LEU A 220 24.65 -20.22 -23.18
C LEU A 220 23.85 -21.11 -24.13
N ASP A 221 22.93 -20.59 -24.93
CA ASP A 221 22.15 -21.41 -25.86
C ASP A 221 23.06 -22.14 -26.85
N GLY A 222 22.98 -23.45 -26.84
CA GLY A 222 23.85 -24.34 -27.62
C GLY A 222 25.30 -24.56 -27.09
N ASN A 223 25.74 -23.83 -26.03
CA ASN A 223 27.06 -23.95 -25.44
C ASN A 223 27.09 -23.70 -23.93
N VAL A 224 26.42 -24.55 -23.17
CA VAL A 224 26.37 -24.48 -21.71
C VAL A 224 27.67 -24.98 -21.10
N THR A 225 28.60 -24.07 -20.78
CA THR A 225 29.89 -24.37 -20.18
C THR A 225 30.20 -23.48 -18.99
N GLU A 226 31.05 -23.97 -18.10
CA GLU A 226 31.53 -23.21 -16.93
C GLU A 226 32.30 -21.95 -17.36
N GLU A 227 33.06 -22.04 -18.45
CA GLU A 227 33.88 -20.94 -18.97
C GLU A 227 33.01 -19.78 -19.45
N VAL A 228 31.97 -20.06 -20.23
CA VAL A 228 31.02 -19.06 -20.73
C VAL A 228 30.26 -18.40 -19.57
N TYR A 229 29.85 -19.19 -18.57
CA TYR A 229 29.24 -18.65 -17.37
C TYR A 229 30.16 -17.67 -16.64
N LEU A 230 31.40 -18.07 -16.34
CA LEU A 230 32.36 -17.24 -15.63
C LEU A 230 32.71 -15.94 -16.35
N LYS A 231 32.76 -15.97 -17.68
CA LYS A 231 33.15 -14.83 -18.52
C LYS A 231 31.99 -13.84 -18.73
N ASN A 232 30.80 -14.33 -19.08
CA ASN A 232 29.73 -13.50 -19.62
C ASN A 232 28.54 -13.29 -18.65
N ILE A 233 28.31 -14.22 -17.73
CA ILE A 233 27.10 -14.20 -16.88
C ILE A 233 27.44 -13.79 -15.46
N ARG A 234 28.41 -14.47 -14.83
CA ARG A 234 28.79 -14.21 -13.45
C ARG A 234 29.06 -12.75 -13.11
N PRO A 235 29.81 -11.95 -13.93
CA PRO A 235 30.12 -10.57 -13.61
C PRO A 235 28.88 -9.67 -13.51
N MET A 236 27.81 -10.01 -14.22
CA MET A 236 26.57 -9.22 -14.29
C MET A 236 25.48 -9.75 -13.39
N LEU A 237 25.29 -11.06 -13.30
CA LEU A 237 24.08 -11.64 -12.71
C LEU A 237 24.28 -12.26 -11.34
N LEU A 238 25.49 -12.30 -10.77
CA LEU A 238 25.74 -13.00 -9.50
C LEU A 238 24.81 -12.52 -8.38
N THR A 239 24.53 -11.21 -8.32
CA THR A 239 23.62 -10.62 -7.33
C THR A 239 22.16 -11.04 -7.50
N LEU A 240 21.76 -11.44 -8.72
CA LEU A 240 20.40 -11.92 -9.01
C LEU A 240 20.21 -13.40 -8.71
N LEU A 241 21.28 -14.14 -8.47
CA LEU A 241 21.24 -15.61 -8.30
C LEU A 241 21.16 -16.04 -6.83
N SER A 242 20.70 -15.16 -5.96
CA SER A 242 20.63 -15.40 -4.51
C SER A 242 19.62 -16.47 -4.11
N ASN A 243 18.48 -16.55 -4.79
CA ASN A 243 17.43 -17.54 -4.50
C ASN A 243 16.81 -18.10 -5.78
N CYS A 244 16.66 -19.44 -5.85
CA CYS A 244 16.14 -20.13 -7.02
C CYS A 244 14.69 -20.58 -6.79
N PRO A 245 13.71 -20.04 -7.55
CA PRO A 245 12.32 -20.48 -7.47
C PRO A 245 12.14 -21.93 -7.94
N ALA A 246 11.09 -22.60 -7.44
CA ALA A 246 10.86 -24.02 -7.75
C ALA A 246 10.42 -24.26 -9.21
N ASN A 247 9.55 -23.43 -9.74
CA ASN A 247 8.88 -23.63 -11.04
C ASN A 247 9.43 -22.67 -12.10
N ILE A 248 10.64 -22.92 -12.59
CA ILE A 248 11.28 -22.10 -13.62
C ILE A 248 11.71 -22.95 -14.82
N PRO A 249 11.89 -22.35 -16.00
CA PRO A 249 12.39 -23.03 -17.20
C PRO A 249 13.77 -23.65 -17.01
N ASP A 250 14.08 -24.69 -17.77
CA ASP A 250 15.39 -25.36 -17.72
C ASP A 250 16.55 -24.47 -18.15
N SER A 251 16.30 -23.47 -19.01
CA SER A 251 17.24 -22.40 -19.35
C SER A 251 17.74 -21.67 -18.09
N ILE A 252 16.81 -21.16 -17.29
CA ILE A 252 17.10 -20.44 -16.05
C ILE A 252 17.72 -21.38 -15.00
N LYS A 253 17.18 -22.63 -14.84
CA LYS A 253 17.77 -23.63 -13.93
C LYS A 253 19.24 -23.87 -14.22
N SER A 254 19.61 -23.92 -15.50
CA SER A 254 21.01 -24.13 -15.91
C SER A 254 21.94 -23.02 -15.40
N VAL A 255 21.50 -21.77 -15.41
CA VAL A 255 22.27 -20.64 -14.87
C VAL A 255 22.45 -20.78 -13.34
N TYR A 256 21.40 -21.09 -12.60
CA TYR A 256 21.50 -21.31 -11.15
C TYR A 256 22.40 -22.50 -10.79
N LEU A 257 22.34 -23.58 -11.57
CA LEU A 257 23.16 -24.74 -11.33
C LEU A 257 24.65 -24.51 -11.64
N LEU A 258 24.94 -23.70 -12.67
CA LEU A 258 26.32 -23.24 -12.95
C LEU A 258 26.83 -22.32 -11.85
N ALA A 259 25.99 -21.42 -11.37
CA ALA A 259 26.32 -20.54 -10.25
C ALA A 259 26.60 -21.35 -8.97
N TYR A 260 25.77 -22.34 -8.66
CA TYR A 260 26.03 -23.25 -7.54
C TYR A 260 27.35 -24.02 -7.71
N LEU A 261 27.67 -24.44 -8.94
CA LEU A 261 28.90 -25.19 -9.22
C LEU A 261 30.14 -24.33 -9.02
N LYS A 262 30.12 -23.02 -9.35
CA LYS A 262 31.28 -22.15 -9.41
C LYS A 262 31.38 -21.11 -8.30
N ASP A 263 30.29 -20.76 -7.67
CA ASP A 263 30.26 -19.74 -6.63
C ASP A 263 29.81 -20.38 -5.29
N ASP A 264 30.03 -19.69 -4.19
CA ASP A 264 29.67 -20.14 -2.84
C ASP A 264 28.17 -19.93 -2.54
N ILE A 265 27.31 -20.29 -3.50
CA ILE A 265 25.87 -20.24 -3.30
C ILE A 265 25.45 -21.41 -2.42
N ALA A 266 24.74 -21.11 -1.32
CA ALA A 266 24.31 -22.15 -0.39
C ALA A 266 23.35 -23.17 -1.04
N TYR A 267 23.51 -24.43 -0.72
CA TYR A 267 22.68 -25.53 -1.24
C TYR A 267 21.17 -25.29 -1.04
N LYS A 268 20.77 -24.59 0.05
CA LYS A 268 19.37 -24.25 0.33
C LYS A 268 18.71 -23.52 -0.85
N HIS A 269 19.46 -22.73 -1.63
CA HIS A 269 18.92 -21.94 -2.74
C HIS A 269 18.66 -22.76 -4.01
N ILE A 270 19.27 -23.92 -4.14
CA ILE A 270 19.07 -24.80 -5.31
C ILE A 270 18.32 -26.10 -4.98
N LYS A 271 17.97 -26.34 -3.71
CA LYS A 271 17.31 -27.58 -3.29
C LYS A 271 16.03 -27.88 -4.08
N ASN A 272 15.31 -26.83 -4.50
CA ASN A 272 14.06 -26.93 -5.24
C ASN A 272 14.25 -27.44 -6.68
N ILE A 273 15.44 -27.30 -7.25
CA ILE A 273 15.73 -27.70 -8.63
C ILE A 273 16.73 -28.84 -8.76
N ASN A 274 17.31 -29.34 -7.67
CA ASN A 274 18.31 -30.42 -7.71
C ASN A 274 17.75 -31.70 -8.31
N HIS A 275 16.46 -32.01 -8.10
CA HIS A 275 15.79 -33.17 -8.65
C HIS A 275 15.59 -33.12 -10.18
N SER A 276 15.67 -31.92 -10.78
CA SER A 276 15.52 -31.72 -12.22
C SER A 276 16.83 -31.75 -12.98
N ILE A 277 18.00 -31.94 -12.33
CA ILE A 277 19.32 -31.95 -12.98
C ILE A 277 19.35 -32.98 -14.10
N GLU A 278 18.86 -34.21 -13.85
CA GLU A 278 18.87 -35.28 -14.85
C GLU A 278 18.04 -34.96 -16.08
N LYS A 279 16.88 -34.34 -15.87
CA LYS A 279 15.92 -34.01 -16.92
C LYS A 279 16.25 -32.71 -17.65
N ASN A 280 17.19 -31.91 -17.14
CA ASN A 280 17.56 -30.65 -17.77
C ASN A 280 18.20 -30.90 -19.13
N VAL A 281 17.61 -30.35 -20.17
CA VAL A 281 17.98 -30.57 -21.58
C VAL A 281 19.24 -29.86 -22.03
N TYR A 282 19.64 -28.80 -21.33
CA TYR A 282 20.77 -27.94 -21.71
C TYR A 282 22.11 -28.41 -21.10
N LEU A 283 22.09 -29.14 -20.00
CA LEU A 283 23.30 -29.58 -19.29
C LEU A 283 23.92 -30.80 -19.95
N SER A 284 25.24 -30.77 -20.17
CA SER A 284 26.01 -31.89 -20.63
C SER A 284 26.08 -33.00 -19.54
N ILE A 285 26.38 -34.25 -19.96
CA ILE A 285 26.56 -35.35 -19.03
C ILE A 285 27.67 -35.09 -18.01
N GLU A 286 28.74 -34.42 -18.44
CA GLU A 286 29.86 -34.05 -17.57
C GLU A 286 29.44 -33.05 -16.50
N LEU A 287 28.69 -32.00 -16.87
CA LEU A 287 28.18 -31.01 -15.92
C LEU A 287 27.19 -31.62 -14.91
N LYS A 288 26.33 -32.53 -15.37
CA LYS A 288 25.42 -33.28 -14.49
C LYS A 288 26.17 -34.11 -13.46
N SER A 289 27.29 -34.76 -13.86
CA SER A 289 28.14 -35.52 -12.95
C SER A 289 28.79 -34.64 -11.88
N LYS A 290 29.41 -33.52 -12.29
CA LYS A 290 30.05 -32.57 -11.38
C LYS A 290 29.05 -31.96 -10.37
N LEU A 291 27.84 -31.64 -10.83
CA LEU A 291 26.78 -31.10 -9.96
C LEU A 291 26.34 -32.12 -8.90
N LYS A 292 26.19 -33.41 -9.29
CA LYS A 292 25.82 -34.45 -8.34
C LYS A 292 26.91 -34.69 -7.28
N GLU A 293 28.16 -34.67 -7.70
CA GLU A 293 29.31 -34.82 -6.81
C GLU A 293 29.33 -33.68 -5.77
N LYS A 294 29.24 -32.42 -6.21
CA LYS A 294 29.20 -31.26 -5.32
C LYS A 294 27.99 -31.28 -4.36
N ILE A 295 26.82 -31.72 -4.83
CA ILE A 295 25.62 -31.86 -3.97
C ILE A 295 25.82 -32.94 -2.91
N GLN A 296 26.44 -34.06 -3.27
CA GLN A 296 26.74 -35.14 -2.35
C GLN A 296 27.73 -34.70 -1.26
N GLU A 297 28.82 -34.03 -1.66
CA GLU A 297 29.80 -33.45 -0.73
C GLU A 297 29.16 -32.46 0.24
N THR A 298 28.27 -31.59 -0.26
CA THR A 298 27.56 -30.60 0.58
C THR A 298 26.62 -31.28 1.57
N LYS A 299 25.93 -32.35 1.18
CA LYS A 299 25.06 -33.11 2.10
C LYS A 299 25.87 -33.84 3.19
N GLU A 300 27.01 -34.41 2.84
CA GLU A 300 27.91 -35.08 3.79
C GLU A 300 28.53 -34.10 4.80
N ALA A 301 28.95 -32.91 4.31
CA ALA A 301 29.45 -31.82 5.17
C ALA A 301 28.38 -31.33 6.15
N ASN A 302 27.14 -31.10 5.70
CA ASN A 302 26.03 -30.68 6.56
C ASN A 302 25.62 -31.79 7.56
N SER A 303 25.74 -33.06 7.21
CA SER A 303 25.46 -34.16 8.15
C SER A 303 26.54 -34.33 9.23
N SER A 304 27.79 -34.04 8.92
CA SER A 304 28.89 -34.04 9.91
C SER A 304 28.81 -32.83 10.84
N ALA A 305 28.53 -31.60 10.30
CA ALA A 305 28.34 -30.38 11.11
C ALA A 305 27.15 -30.51 12.08
N ASN A 306 26.04 -31.12 11.66
CA ASN A 306 24.92 -31.41 12.55
C ASN A 306 25.28 -32.47 13.63
N LYS A 307 26.15 -33.45 13.34
CA LYS A 307 26.63 -34.40 14.36
C LYS A 307 27.51 -33.75 15.40
N ASP A 308 28.39 -32.83 14.99
CA ASP A 308 29.26 -32.09 15.92
C ASP A 308 28.49 -31.08 16.78
N SER A 309 27.50 -30.40 16.21
CA SER A 309 26.57 -29.54 16.97
C SER A 309 25.70 -30.36 17.94
N TYR A 310 25.23 -31.52 17.54
CA TYR A 310 24.47 -32.45 18.39
C TYR A 310 25.31 -33.02 19.53
N LEU A 311 26.58 -33.34 19.26
CA LEU A 311 27.53 -33.84 20.29
C LEU A 311 27.93 -32.73 21.26
N SER A 312 28.12 -31.49 20.80
CA SER A 312 28.41 -30.33 21.67
C SER A 312 27.20 -29.92 22.54
N THR A 313 26.00 -29.98 21.99
CA THR A 313 24.75 -29.74 22.74
C THR A 313 24.49 -30.89 23.74
N LYS A 314 24.79 -32.14 23.35
CA LYS A 314 24.67 -33.29 24.25
C LYS A 314 25.69 -33.26 25.40
N ALA A 315 26.91 -32.81 25.13
CA ALA A 315 27.93 -32.59 26.18
C ALA A 315 27.55 -31.49 27.16
N SER A 316 26.91 -30.40 26.71
CA SER A 316 26.40 -29.35 27.59
C SER A 316 25.15 -29.77 28.37
N ILE A 317 24.32 -30.66 27.85
CA ILE A 317 23.13 -31.21 28.54
C ILE A 317 23.52 -32.31 29.56
N ILE A 318 24.53 -33.12 29.24
CA ILE A 318 25.05 -34.17 30.15
C ILE A 318 25.73 -33.58 31.38
N ASN A 319 26.29 -32.37 31.26
CA ASN A 319 26.88 -31.67 32.40
C ASN A 319 25.83 -30.93 33.28
N ALA A 320 24.57 -30.88 32.87
CA ALA A 320 23.51 -30.17 33.58
C ALA A 320 22.49 -31.05 34.32
N ASN A 321 22.38 -32.36 34.02
CA ASN A 321 21.42 -33.24 34.72
C ASN A 321 21.97 -34.68 34.86
N ASN A 322 22.36 -35.01 36.07
CA ASN A 322 22.25 -36.40 36.56
C ASN A 322 20.76 -36.69 36.77
N ILE A 323 20.21 -37.72 36.12
CA ILE A 323 19.17 -38.64 36.57
C ILE A 323 18.58 -39.45 35.38
N ASP A 324 18.62 -40.75 35.56
CA ASP A 324 17.99 -41.87 34.87
C ASP A 324 16.74 -41.64 34.00
N THR A 325 16.77 -42.08 32.75
CA THR A 325 15.73 -42.93 32.18
C THR A 325 16.08 -43.33 30.72
N ILE A 326 16.42 -44.59 30.51
CA ILE A 326 16.79 -45.22 29.21
C ILE A 326 15.53 -45.63 28.39
N GLU A 327 14.34 -45.55 28.94
CA GLU A 327 13.12 -46.03 28.26
C GLU A 327 12.46 -45.02 27.26
N SER A 328 12.90 -43.77 27.20
CA SER A 328 12.26 -42.75 26.34
C SER A 328 12.82 -42.61 24.93
N ILE A 329 13.95 -43.27 24.62
CA ILE A 329 14.63 -43.09 23.32
C ILE A 329 14.08 -44.03 22.23
N GLU A 330 13.55 -45.17 22.60
CA GLU A 330 12.93 -46.10 21.63
C GLU A 330 11.54 -45.64 21.21
N GLU A 331 10.75 -45.05 22.12
CA GLU A 331 9.43 -44.48 21.83
C GLU A 331 9.52 -43.25 20.88
N VAL A 332 10.58 -42.45 21.02
CA VAL A 332 10.84 -41.30 20.13
C VAL A 332 11.29 -41.74 18.75
N LYS A 333 12.06 -42.84 18.65
CA LYS A 333 12.46 -43.42 17.37
C LYS A 333 11.32 -44.07 16.63
N GLU A 334 10.37 -44.66 17.33
CA GLU A 334 9.18 -45.28 16.72
C GLU A 334 8.21 -44.20 16.20
N LYS A 335 8.01 -43.11 16.98
CA LYS A 335 7.21 -41.96 16.53
C LYS A 335 7.85 -41.21 15.34
N LEU A 336 9.18 -41.09 15.29
CA LEU A 336 9.88 -40.52 14.14
C LEU A 336 9.73 -41.39 12.87
N LYS A 337 9.73 -42.71 13.02
CA LYS A 337 9.50 -43.64 11.90
C LYS A 337 8.05 -43.56 11.39
N GLU A 338 7.07 -43.47 12.28
CA GLU A 338 5.66 -43.23 11.89
C GLU A 338 5.43 -41.91 11.18
N VAL A 339 6.18 -40.88 11.52
CA VAL A 339 6.08 -39.55 10.86
C VAL A 339 6.74 -39.61 9.48
N GLU A 340 7.89 -40.29 9.33
CA GLU A 340 8.54 -40.48 8.03
C GLU A 340 7.72 -41.40 7.08
N GLU A 341 7.08 -42.44 7.58
CA GLU A 341 6.20 -43.31 6.78
C GLU A 341 4.89 -42.57 6.40
N LYS A 342 4.34 -41.73 7.25
CA LYS A 342 3.19 -40.82 6.92
C LYS A 342 3.58 -39.75 5.89
N GLU A 343 4.79 -39.22 5.94
CA GLU A 343 5.29 -38.25 4.94
C GLU A 343 5.51 -38.91 3.57
N ILE A 344 5.90 -40.18 3.51
CA ILE A 344 6.06 -40.95 2.27
C ILE A 344 4.70 -41.31 1.68
N LEU A 345 3.75 -41.75 2.50
CA LEU A 345 2.37 -42.04 2.08
C LEU A 345 1.62 -40.80 1.62
N LEU A 346 1.90 -39.64 2.21
CA LEU A 346 1.37 -38.36 1.71
C LEU A 346 1.93 -37.95 0.36
N LYS A 347 3.19 -38.27 0.07
CA LYS A 347 3.85 -37.97 -1.22
C LYS A 347 3.37 -38.87 -2.36
N GLU A 348 2.94 -40.10 -2.08
CA GLU A 348 2.39 -41.02 -3.08
C GLU A 348 0.90 -40.79 -3.38
N SER A 349 0.12 -40.24 -2.45
CA SER A 349 -1.30 -39.90 -2.68
C SER A 349 -1.52 -38.59 -3.47
N ILE A 350 -0.47 -37.78 -3.64
CA ILE A 350 -0.55 -36.47 -4.35
C ILE A 350 -0.66 -36.63 -5.88
N HIS A 351 -0.58 -37.82 -6.43
CA HIS A 351 -0.61 -38.04 -7.89
C HIS A 351 -1.98 -38.40 -8.47
N THR A 352 -3.04 -38.50 -7.67
CA THR A 352 -4.35 -38.99 -8.18
C THR A 352 -5.58 -38.16 -7.79
N ASP A 353 -5.50 -37.10 -6.96
CA ASP A 353 -6.67 -36.25 -6.69
C ASP A 353 -6.31 -34.75 -6.66
N ILE A 354 -6.21 -34.16 -7.84
CA ILE A 354 -6.13 -32.68 -8.03
C ILE A 354 -7.57 -32.10 -7.96
N LEU A 355 -8.26 -32.29 -6.88
CA LEU A 355 -9.51 -31.53 -6.56
C LEU A 355 -9.74 -31.59 -5.05
N LYS A 356 -9.49 -30.45 -4.37
CA LYS A 356 -9.74 -30.16 -2.96
C LYS A 356 -8.64 -30.56 -1.97
N VAL A 357 -7.53 -29.84 -1.99
CA VAL A 357 -6.72 -29.66 -0.78
C VAL A 357 -6.72 -28.17 -0.47
N ASP A 358 -7.33 -27.79 0.65
CA ASP A 358 -7.16 -26.48 1.25
C ASP A 358 -5.70 -26.40 1.71
N ILE A 359 -4.82 -25.87 0.86
CA ILE A 359 -3.42 -25.63 1.21
C ILE A 359 -3.39 -24.49 2.19
N LEU A 360 -3.30 -24.79 3.48
CA LEU A 360 -3.16 -23.80 4.53
C LEU A 360 -1.71 -23.31 4.57
N PRO A 361 -1.46 -22.00 4.43
CA PRO A 361 -0.12 -21.45 4.56
C PRO A 361 0.40 -21.61 6.00
N LYS A 362 1.69 -21.87 6.13
CA LYS A 362 2.40 -22.01 7.41
C LYS A 362 3.36 -20.85 7.69
N SER A 363 3.42 -19.88 6.78
CA SER A 363 4.31 -18.74 6.86
C SER A 363 3.75 -17.55 6.07
N TRP A 364 4.25 -16.35 6.34
CA TRP A 364 3.93 -15.16 5.56
C TRP A 364 4.35 -15.29 4.10
N LEU A 365 5.48 -15.94 3.82
CA LEU A 365 5.93 -16.16 2.46
C LEU A 365 5.00 -17.11 1.68
N GLU A 366 4.58 -18.21 2.31
CA GLU A 366 3.60 -19.11 1.69
C GLU A 366 2.26 -18.42 1.46
N TRP A 367 1.80 -17.61 2.42
CA TRP A 367 0.58 -16.83 2.31
C TRP A 367 0.67 -15.83 1.13
N LEU A 368 1.76 -15.06 1.01
CA LEU A 368 2.00 -14.15 -0.10
C LEU A 368 2.06 -14.86 -1.46
N THR A 369 2.58 -16.08 -1.49
CA THR A 369 2.62 -16.90 -2.71
C THR A 369 1.22 -17.38 -3.10
N LEU A 370 0.43 -17.81 -2.12
CA LEU A 370 -0.91 -18.35 -2.34
C LEU A 370 -1.95 -17.28 -2.66
N ILE A 371 -1.74 -16.04 -2.22
CA ILE A 371 -2.68 -14.91 -2.44
C ILE A 371 -2.96 -14.68 -3.93
N SER A 372 -2.03 -15.01 -4.80
CA SER A 372 -2.15 -14.95 -6.26
C SER A 372 -2.89 -16.13 -6.88
N SER A 373 -3.26 -17.15 -6.09
CA SER A 373 -4.06 -18.28 -6.57
C SER A 373 -5.55 -17.95 -6.56
N LYS A 374 -6.24 -18.21 -7.67
CA LYS A 374 -7.70 -18.02 -7.78
C LYS A 374 -8.48 -18.92 -6.81
N PHE A 375 -7.90 -20.04 -6.41
CA PHE A 375 -8.53 -21.03 -5.52
C PHE A 375 -8.26 -20.76 -4.03
N PHE A 376 -7.35 -19.84 -3.70
CA PHE A 376 -7.05 -19.47 -2.32
C PHE A 376 -8.18 -18.61 -1.76
N ARG A 377 -8.95 -19.17 -0.81
CA ARG A 377 -10.11 -18.52 -0.16
C ARG A 377 -9.71 -18.03 1.23
N GLU A 378 -10.51 -17.12 1.78
CA GLU A 378 -10.38 -16.64 3.17
C GLU A 378 -8.99 -16.05 3.52
N ALA A 379 -8.36 -15.38 2.55
CA ALA A 379 -7.01 -14.83 2.72
C ALA A 379 -6.86 -13.95 3.97
N SER A 380 -7.89 -13.14 4.31
CA SER A 380 -7.87 -12.28 5.50
C SER A 380 -7.96 -13.08 6.80
N ALA A 381 -8.86 -14.06 6.88
CA ALA A 381 -8.99 -14.89 8.07
C ALA A 381 -7.72 -15.73 8.32
N LEU A 382 -7.09 -16.22 7.26
CA LEU A 382 -5.81 -16.94 7.36
C LEU A 382 -4.66 -16.01 7.77
N ALA A 383 -4.66 -14.76 7.35
CA ALA A 383 -3.69 -13.77 7.81
C ALA A 383 -3.88 -13.42 9.30
N GLU A 384 -5.14 -13.30 9.77
CA GLU A 384 -5.45 -13.11 11.20
C GLU A 384 -4.97 -14.30 12.04
N HIS A 385 -5.19 -15.53 11.57
CA HIS A 385 -4.66 -16.72 12.20
C HIS A 385 -3.12 -16.74 12.20
N GLY A 386 -2.52 -16.38 11.05
CA GLY A 386 -1.08 -16.28 10.89
C GLY A 386 -0.43 -15.24 11.81
N LEU A 387 -1.14 -14.18 12.15
CA LEU A 387 -0.66 -13.17 13.09
C LEU A 387 -0.36 -13.77 14.48
N GLU A 388 -1.08 -14.80 14.90
CA GLU A 388 -0.85 -15.49 16.16
C GLU A 388 0.19 -16.61 16.06
N GLU A 389 0.30 -17.27 14.91
CA GLU A 389 1.12 -18.48 14.75
C GLU A 389 2.44 -18.25 14.00
N TRP A 390 2.46 -17.33 13.00
CA TRP A 390 3.62 -17.13 12.13
C TRP A 390 4.54 -16.04 12.68
N ASN A 391 5.35 -16.40 13.66
CA ASN A 391 6.30 -15.45 14.23
C ASN A 391 7.32 -14.99 13.19
N ILE A 392 7.33 -13.69 12.91
CA ILE A 392 8.20 -13.07 11.91
C ILE A 392 9.69 -13.22 12.26
N ASP A 393 10.06 -13.21 13.55
CA ASP A 393 11.45 -13.38 14.01
C ASP A 393 11.99 -14.78 13.70
N LEU A 394 11.11 -15.78 13.56
CA LEU A 394 11.49 -17.12 13.17
C LEU A 394 11.55 -17.31 11.64
N GLN A 395 10.87 -16.47 10.90
CA GLN A 395 10.78 -16.54 9.43
C GLN A 395 11.83 -15.68 8.74
N VAL A 396 12.28 -14.61 9.40
CA VAL A 396 13.27 -13.67 8.87
C VAL A 396 14.55 -13.76 9.69
N ARG A 397 15.46 -14.63 9.25
CA ARG A 397 16.73 -14.88 9.93
C ARG A 397 17.92 -14.25 9.23
N ASP A 398 17.80 -14.02 7.93
CA ASP A 398 18.85 -13.45 7.12
C ASP A 398 18.27 -12.52 6.03
N PRO A 399 19.10 -11.71 5.36
CA PRO A 399 18.66 -10.79 4.29
C PRO A 399 17.98 -11.48 3.10
N LEU A 400 18.20 -12.79 2.89
CA LEU A 400 17.57 -13.54 1.79
C LEU A 400 16.10 -13.82 2.09
N ASP A 401 15.77 -14.12 3.35
CA ASP A 401 14.37 -14.28 3.76
C ASP A 401 13.59 -12.97 3.54
N VAL A 402 14.23 -11.81 3.80
CA VAL A 402 13.65 -10.48 3.52
C VAL A 402 13.45 -10.27 2.03
N ALA A 403 14.44 -10.64 1.22
CA ALA A 403 14.35 -10.51 -0.24
C ALA A 403 13.22 -11.38 -0.81
N ASP A 404 13.05 -12.60 -0.30
CA ASP A 404 11.97 -13.51 -0.72
C ASP A 404 10.58 -12.92 -0.42
N LEU A 405 10.38 -12.35 0.77
CA LEU A 405 9.13 -11.68 1.13
C LEU A 405 8.91 -10.43 0.27
N SER A 406 9.95 -9.64 0.03
CA SER A 406 9.90 -8.45 -0.81
C SER A 406 9.56 -8.79 -2.26
N ASP A 407 10.20 -9.81 -2.83
CA ASP A 407 9.93 -10.30 -4.17
C ASP A 407 8.50 -10.84 -4.30
N ALA A 408 8.00 -11.52 -3.27
CA ALA A 408 6.62 -12.00 -3.25
C ALA A 408 5.61 -10.85 -3.28
N ILE A 409 5.85 -9.76 -2.54
CA ILE A 409 4.97 -8.57 -2.55
C ILE A 409 5.03 -7.87 -3.91
N ILE A 410 6.22 -7.64 -4.45
CA ILE A 410 6.40 -6.98 -5.75
C ILE A 410 5.80 -7.82 -6.88
N GLY A 411 5.79 -9.15 -6.73
CA GLY A 411 5.19 -10.09 -7.67
C GLY A 411 3.65 -10.16 -7.62
N ILE A 412 2.97 -9.45 -6.73
CA ILE A 412 1.50 -9.41 -6.70
C ILE A 412 1.01 -8.53 -7.85
N GLU A 413 0.43 -9.14 -8.87
CA GLU A 413 0.03 -8.44 -10.09
C GLU A 413 -1.46 -8.60 -10.42
N GLU A 414 -2.07 -9.71 -10.03
CA GLU A 414 -3.45 -10.03 -10.33
C GLU A 414 -4.40 -9.16 -9.49
N LYS A 415 -5.44 -8.61 -10.10
CA LYS A 415 -6.39 -7.72 -9.44
C LYS A 415 -6.93 -8.27 -8.12
N PHE A 416 -7.37 -9.53 -8.12
CA PHE A 416 -7.91 -10.17 -6.92
C PHE A 416 -6.84 -10.38 -5.83
N ALA A 417 -5.57 -10.59 -6.22
CA ALA A 417 -4.46 -10.71 -5.28
C ALA A 417 -4.11 -9.35 -4.66
N ILE A 418 -4.13 -8.29 -5.46
CA ILE A 418 -3.98 -6.91 -4.99
C ILE A 418 -5.07 -6.57 -3.98
N ASP A 419 -6.33 -6.83 -4.30
CA ASP A 419 -7.47 -6.55 -3.41
C ASP A 419 -7.37 -7.36 -2.10
N ARG A 420 -6.91 -8.61 -2.15
CA ARG A 420 -6.64 -9.45 -0.97
C ARG A 420 -5.50 -8.89 -0.12
N PHE A 421 -4.38 -8.53 -0.73
CA PHE A 421 -3.24 -7.98 0.00
C PHE A 421 -3.58 -6.65 0.67
N ILE A 422 -4.28 -5.75 -0.03
CA ILE A 422 -4.75 -4.47 0.54
C ILE A 422 -5.65 -4.71 1.75
N SER A 423 -6.60 -5.63 1.65
CA SER A 423 -7.53 -5.90 2.75
C SER A 423 -6.83 -6.45 4.00
N THR A 424 -5.69 -7.11 3.82
CA THR A 424 -4.89 -7.71 4.90
C THR A 424 -3.67 -6.88 5.31
N LEU A 425 -3.41 -5.78 4.62
CA LEU A 425 -2.22 -4.94 4.85
C LEU A 425 -2.06 -4.50 6.32
N PRO A 426 -3.10 -4.07 7.05
CA PRO A 426 -2.97 -3.74 8.47
C PRO A 426 -2.50 -4.91 9.32
N ILE A 427 -2.99 -6.13 9.04
CA ILE A 427 -2.63 -7.37 9.75
C ILE A 427 -1.16 -7.72 9.46
N PHE A 428 -0.77 -7.62 8.19
CA PHE A 428 0.60 -7.88 7.76
C PHE A 428 1.61 -6.93 8.41
N ILE A 429 1.29 -5.63 8.49
CA ILE A 429 2.12 -4.63 9.19
C ILE A 429 2.18 -4.92 10.68
N GLU A 430 1.07 -5.33 11.28
CA GLU A 430 1.04 -5.70 12.69
C GLU A 430 1.96 -6.88 13.01
N ALA A 431 2.10 -7.85 12.13
CA ALA A 431 3.02 -8.96 12.30
C ALA A 431 4.46 -8.48 12.56
N PHE A 432 4.90 -7.42 11.86
CA PHE A 432 6.23 -6.84 12.09
C PHE A 432 6.33 -6.10 13.42
N SER A 433 5.28 -5.42 13.84
CA SER A 433 5.27 -4.70 15.11
C SER A 433 5.32 -5.62 16.35
N ARG A 434 4.97 -6.89 16.15
CA ARG A 434 5.07 -7.95 17.19
C ARG A 434 6.47 -8.55 17.33
N SER A 435 7.38 -8.26 16.39
CA SER A 435 8.78 -8.68 16.46
C SER A 435 9.42 -8.21 17.77
N GLN A 436 10.26 -9.06 18.38
CA GLN A 436 11.06 -8.69 19.54
C GLN A 436 12.13 -7.64 19.20
N HIS A 437 12.50 -7.57 17.93
CA HIS A 437 13.50 -6.65 17.38
C HIS A 437 12.90 -5.40 16.74
N TYR A 438 11.61 -5.13 16.97
CA TYR A 438 10.94 -3.96 16.39
C TYR A 438 11.46 -2.64 17.01
N PRO A 439 11.82 -1.62 16.19
CA PRO A 439 11.92 -1.62 14.73
C PRO A 439 13.15 -2.39 14.23
N ASN A 440 12.98 -3.29 13.25
CA ASN A 440 14.05 -4.13 12.75
C ASN A 440 14.64 -3.56 11.44
N SER A 441 15.88 -3.08 11.48
CA SER A 441 16.56 -2.53 10.30
C SER A 441 16.77 -3.56 9.18
N MET A 442 16.84 -4.85 9.51
CA MET A 442 16.90 -5.92 8.50
C MET A 442 15.66 -5.94 7.61
N LEU A 443 14.48 -5.54 8.13
CA LEU A 443 13.22 -5.50 7.40
C LEU A 443 13.01 -4.22 6.56
N GLN A 444 13.96 -3.30 6.56
CA GLN A 444 13.85 -2.00 5.88
C GLN A 444 13.44 -2.15 4.41
N GLN A 445 14.09 -3.08 3.70
CA GLN A 445 13.79 -3.39 2.31
C GLN A 445 12.34 -3.87 2.10
N LEU A 446 11.81 -4.67 3.02
CA LEU A 446 10.44 -5.16 2.97
C LEU A 446 9.43 -4.01 3.20
N TYR A 447 9.71 -3.11 4.13
CA TYR A 447 8.84 -1.94 4.37
C TYR A 447 8.79 -1.02 3.14
N ILE A 448 9.94 -0.80 2.49
CA ILE A 448 9.98 -0.05 1.23
C ILE A 448 9.16 -0.75 0.14
N SER A 449 9.21 -2.11 0.05
CA SER A 449 8.40 -2.89 -0.90
C SER A 449 6.90 -2.66 -0.74
N VAL A 450 6.45 -2.64 0.51
CA VAL A 450 5.03 -2.40 0.80
C VAL A 450 4.64 -0.97 0.43
N LEU A 451 5.51 0.01 0.72
CA LEU A 451 5.25 1.41 0.39
C LEU A 451 5.19 1.64 -1.13
N GLU A 452 6.10 1.05 -1.90
CA GLU A 452 6.09 1.07 -3.36
C GLU A 452 4.85 0.39 -3.93
N PHE A 453 4.43 -0.73 -3.34
CA PHE A 453 3.19 -1.41 -3.73
C PHE A 453 1.99 -0.46 -3.62
N ILE A 454 1.85 0.25 -2.49
CA ILE A 454 0.77 1.24 -2.29
C ILE A 454 0.85 2.33 -3.35
N THR A 455 2.04 2.82 -3.65
CA THR A 455 2.30 3.90 -4.63
C THR A 455 1.98 3.46 -6.05
N LEU A 456 2.43 2.26 -6.44
CA LEU A 456 2.28 1.73 -7.80
C LEU A 456 0.81 1.52 -8.17
N PHE A 457 0.02 0.98 -7.25
CA PHE A 457 -1.39 0.67 -7.50
C PHE A 457 -2.34 1.83 -7.17
N GLU A 458 -1.81 3.02 -6.84
CA GLU A 458 -2.58 4.25 -6.58
C GLU A 458 -3.70 4.05 -5.55
N ILE A 459 -3.40 3.30 -4.49
CA ILE A 459 -4.38 2.93 -3.47
C ILE A 459 -4.60 4.11 -2.55
N GLN A 460 -5.85 4.57 -2.44
CA GLN A 460 -6.22 5.79 -1.70
C GLN A 460 -7.31 5.54 -0.63
N ASP A 461 -7.61 4.30 -0.31
CA ASP A 461 -8.54 4.02 0.79
C ASP A 461 -7.90 4.40 2.14
N GLN A 462 -8.76 4.78 3.10
CA GLN A 462 -8.35 5.32 4.37
C GLN A 462 -7.48 4.35 5.21
N LYS A 463 -7.76 3.04 5.14
CA LYS A 463 -6.99 2.03 5.88
C LYS A 463 -5.58 1.91 5.32
N THR A 464 -5.45 1.92 4.00
CA THR A 464 -4.16 1.86 3.32
C THR A 464 -3.33 3.12 3.56
N LEU A 465 -3.95 4.32 3.53
CA LEU A 465 -3.28 5.57 3.86
C LEU A 465 -2.78 5.58 5.32
N SER A 466 -3.56 5.06 6.25
CA SER A 466 -3.12 4.89 7.63
C SER A 466 -1.98 3.88 7.78
N SER A 467 -2.05 2.78 7.02
CA SER A 467 -0.99 1.76 6.98
C SER A 467 0.31 2.33 6.43
N SER A 468 0.25 3.21 5.43
CA SER A 468 1.44 3.90 4.89
C SER A 468 2.13 4.75 5.95
N GLN A 469 1.39 5.45 6.81
CA GLN A 469 1.98 6.20 7.95
C GLN A 469 2.72 5.27 8.92
N ASN A 470 2.16 4.09 9.22
CA ASN A 470 2.83 3.12 10.10
C ASN A 470 4.14 2.61 9.50
N ILE A 471 4.14 2.32 8.20
CA ILE A 471 5.34 1.87 7.48
C ILE A 471 6.41 2.97 7.49
N VAL A 472 6.03 4.20 7.15
CA VAL A 472 6.97 5.33 7.12
C VAL A 472 7.56 5.61 8.50
N GLU A 473 6.74 5.62 9.56
CA GLU A 473 7.28 5.77 10.92
C GLU A 473 8.26 4.64 11.27
N THR A 474 7.92 3.39 10.94
CA THR A 474 8.81 2.26 11.17
C THR A 474 10.13 2.41 10.41
N LEU A 475 10.07 2.87 9.14
CA LEU A 475 11.26 3.16 8.34
C LEU A 475 12.11 4.27 8.97
N LEU A 476 11.51 5.37 9.42
CA LEU A 476 12.23 6.47 10.08
C LEU A 476 12.90 6.01 11.39
N LEU A 477 12.25 5.12 12.14
CA LEU A 477 12.81 4.52 13.35
C LEU A 477 14.03 3.61 13.08
N THR A 478 14.15 3.04 11.88
CA THR A 478 15.33 2.24 11.49
C THR A 478 16.53 3.08 11.05
N SER A 479 16.41 4.41 11.10
CA SER A 479 17.48 5.36 10.71
C SER A 479 17.99 5.10 9.29
N PRO A 480 17.15 5.30 8.25
CA PRO A 480 17.52 5.08 6.86
C PRO A 480 18.70 6.00 6.47
N ASP A 481 19.54 5.53 5.57
CA ASP A 481 20.57 6.38 4.95
C ASP A 481 19.96 7.45 4.03
N GLU A 482 20.80 8.32 3.46
CA GLU A 482 20.32 9.46 2.65
C GLU A 482 19.56 9.00 1.39
N GLU A 483 20.02 7.93 0.73
CA GLU A 483 19.39 7.41 -0.50
C GLU A 483 18.03 6.77 -0.17
N GLN A 484 17.98 5.91 0.82
CA GLN A 484 16.75 5.28 1.32
C GLN A 484 15.74 6.33 1.82
N TYR A 485 16.24 7.36 2.52
CA TYR A 485 15.39 8.45 3.00
C TYR A 485 14.72 9.20 1.85
N ARG A 486 15.48 9.55 0.80
CA ARG A 486 14.93 10.19 -0.41
C ARG A 486 13.94 9.30 -1.14
N GLU A 487 14.19 7.98 -1.18
CA GLU A 487 13.25 7.01 -1.77
C GLU A 487 11.92 6.97 -1.01
N ILE A 488 11.98 6.97 0.33
CA ILE A 488 10.78 7.07 1.18
C ILE A 488 10.00 8.34 0.87
N LEU A 489 10.68 9.50 0.84
CA LEU A 489 10.04 10.79 0.56
C LEU A 489 9.40 10.83 -0.83
N LYS A 490 10.07 10.30 -1.86
CA LYS A 490 9.53 10.20 -3.23
C LYS A 490 8.25 9.37 -3.29
N ASN A 491 8.21 8.24 -2.59
CA ASN A 491 7.00 7.42 -2.51
C ASN A 491 5.85 8.20 -1.85
N ILE A 492 6.12 8.90 -0.76
CA ILE A 492 5.12 9.71 -0.07
C ILE A 492 4.66 10.90 -0.91
N GLU A 493 5.56 11.58 -1.60
CA GLU A 493 5.20 12.66 -2.54
C GLU A 493 4.22 12.17 -3.60
N SER A 494 4.49 11.01 -4.20
CA SER A 494 3.60 10.38 -5.19
C SER A 494 2.22 10.03 -4.60
N ILE A 495 2.14 9.60 -3.33
CA ILE A 495 0.86 9.34 -2.65
C ILE A 495 0.13 10.67 -2.41
N ILE A 496 0.82 11.71 -1.94
CA ILE A 496 0.24 13.03 -1.63
C ILE A 496 -0.31 13.70 -2.87
N GLU A 497 0.43 13.72 -3.99
CA GLU A 497 -0.01 14.31 -5.25
C GLU A 497 -1.34 13.75 -5.76
N LYS A 498 -1.58 12.47 -5.50
CA LYS A 498 -2.80 11.77 -5.90
C LYS A 498 -3.91 11.87 -4.86
N THR A 499 -3.61 12.38 -3.67
CA THR A 499 -4.48 12.36 -2.49
C THR A 499 -4.96 13.76 -2.17
N ASN A 500 -6.01 14.23 -2.86
CA ASN A 500 -6.61 15.56 -2.66
C ASN A 500 -8.03 15.46 -2.11
N GLY A 501 -8.22 15.75 -0.83
CA GLY A 501 -9.55 15.79 -0.24
C GLY A 501 -9.56 16.45 1.15
N LYS A 502 -10.62 17.21 1.45
CA LYS A 502 -10.83 17.81 2.77
C LYS A 502 -10.69 16.80 3.92
N ASN A 503 -11.17 15.59 3.71
CA ASN A 503 -11.12 14.50 4.71
C ASN A 503 -9.70 14.02 5.01
N LEU A 504 -8.72 14.40 4.19
CA LEU A 504 -7.33 13.98 4.30
C LEU A 504 -6.43 15.04 4.93
N VAL A 505 -6.97 16.24 5.25
CA VAL A 505 -6.20 17.31 5.89
C VAL A 505 -5.51 16.84 7.17
N ASN A 506 -6.21 16.10 8.02
CA ASN A 506 -5.60 15.57 9.25
C ASN A 506 -4.50 14.55 8.95
N TRP A 507 -4.70 13.69 7.97
CA TRP A 507 -3.70 12.73 7.52
C TRP A 507 -2.43 13.42 6.97
N LEU A 508 -2.60 14.49 6.18
CA LEU A 508 -1.50 15.31 5.68
C LEU A 508 -0.73 15.99 6.82
N LEU A 509 -1.45 16.61 7.76
CA LEU A 509 -0.83 17.24 8.93
C LEU A 509 -0.08 16.24 9.81
N ASP A 510 -0.64 15.05 10.00
CA ASP A 510 0.01 13.96 10.73
C ASP A 510 1.30 13.51 10.05
N TYR A 511 1.39 13.51 8.71
CA TYR A 511 2.65 13.23 8.00
C TYR A 511 3.69 14.31 8.18
N ALA A 512 3.32 15.58 8.09
CA ALA A 512 4.25 16.68 8.34
C ALA A 512 4.78 16.65 9.79
N GLU A 513 3.91 16.35 10.76
CA GLU A 513 4.29 16.17 12.16
C GLU A 513 5.25 14.98 12.33
N LEU A 514 5.01 13.88 11.63
CA LEU A 514 5.86 12.69 11.63
C LEU A 514 7.28 13.02 11.14
N PHE A 515 7.41 13.68 10.00
CA PHE A 515 8.72 14.06 9.45
C PHE A 515 9.50 15.04 10.32
N ILE A 516 8.83 15.91 11.07
CA ILE A 516 9.49 16.81 12.03
C ILE A 516 9.91 16.06 13.30
N SER A 517 9.16 15.03 13.70
CA SER A 517 9.39 14.29 14.95
C SER A 517 10.60 13.36 14.90
N TYR A 518 11.09 13.02 13.72
CA TYR A 518 12.22 12.11 13.52
C TYR A 518 13.40 12.79 12.84
N ASN A 519 14.61 12.30 13.11
CA ASN A 519 15.82 12.81 12.48
C ASN A 519 15.76 12.56 10.95
N ALA A 520 16.13 13.57 10.18
CA ALA A 520 16.22 13.49 8.73
C ALA A 520 17.65 13.24 8.29
N SER A 521 17.86 12.24 7.44
CA SER A 521 19.16 12.03 6.78
C SER A 521 19.43 13.08 5.68
N ASP A 522 18.34 13.68 5.12
CA ASP A 522 18.39 14.83 4.22
C ASP A 522 17.35 15.88 4.66
N GLU A 523 17.81 16.91 5.39
CA GLU A 523 16.92 17.97 5.90
C GLU A 523 16.29 18.79 4.78
N LYS A 524 16.97 19.02 3.67
CA LYS A 524 16.41 19.79 2.55
C LYS A 524 15.28 19.05 1.86
N ALA A 525 15.44 17.74 1.65
CA ALA A 525 14.40 16.89 1.09
C ALA A 525 13.21 16.81 2.04
N ARG A 526 13.44 16.68 3.36
CA ARG A 526 12.40 16.75 4.38
C ARG A 526 11.60 18.05 4.30
N ASP A 527 12.29 19.19 4.29
CA ASP A 527 11.62 20.49 4.29
C ASP A 527 10.80 20.71 3.00
N SER A 528 11.31 20.20 1.87
CA SER A 528 10.59 20.23 0.59
C SER A 528 9.27 19.44 0.65
N ILE A 529 9.28 18.21 1.16
CA ILE A 529 8.05 17.41 1.26
C ILE A 529 7.07 18.02 2.27
N ILE A 530 7.54 18.55 3.39
CA ILE A 530 6.70 19.25 4.35
C ILE A 530 6.06 20.47 3.71
N GLN A 531 6.81 21.26 2.94
CA GLN A 531 6.24 22.41 2.20
C GLN A 531 5.15 21.95 1.22
N THR A 532 5.36 20.87 0.47
CA THR A 532 4.35 20.28 -0.42
C THR A 532 3.09 19.88 0.34
N ILE A 533 3.25 19.22 1.49
CA ILE A 533 2.13 18.85 2.37
C ILE A 533 1.36 20.07 2.84
N LEU A 534 2.06 21.07 3.37
CA LEU A 534 1.42 22.29 3.91
C LEU A 534 0.71 23.10 2.81
N GLN A 535 1.25 23.14 1.59
CA GLN A 535 0.57 23.71 0.43
C GLN A 535 -0.72 22.96 0.09
N GLY A 536 -0.69 21.63 0.12
CA GLY A 536 -1.88 20.78 -0.04
C GLY A 536 -2.96 21.09 1.02
N VAL A 537 -2.56 21.22 2.29
CA VAL A 537 -3.48 21.61 3.37
C VAL A 537 -4.02 23.02 3.15
N TYR A 538 -3.17 23.98 2.76
CA TYR A 538 -3.55 25.37 2.52
C TYR A 538 -4.54 25.54 1.36
N CYS A 539 -4.56 24.64 0.39
CA CYS A 539 -5.59 24.63 -0.67
C CYS A 539 -7.01 24.47 -0.08
N HIS A 540 -7.12 23.94 1.13
CA HIS A 540 -8.40 23.78 1.87
C HIS A 540 -8.65 24.86 2.93
N LYS A 541 -7.92 25.97 2.88
CA LYS A 541 -7.91 27.03 3.91
C LYS A 541 -9.28 27.48 4.38
N ASP A 542 -10.30 27.45 3.49
CA ASP A 542 -11.65 27.91 3.81
C ASP A 542 -12.46 26.92 4.68
N TRP A 543 -11.93 25.70 4.82
CA TRP A 543 -12.56 24.59 5.54
C TRP A 543 -11.77 24.13 6.76
N LEU A 544 -10.60 24.75 7.02
CA LEU A 544 -9.76 24.36 8.13
C LEU A 544 -10.41 24.74 9.47
N GLU A 545 -10.38 23.81 10.39
CA GLU A 545 -10.70 24.04 11.80
C GLU A 545 -9.56 24.79 12.49
N SER A 546 -9.84 25.51 13.58
CA SER A 546 -8.84 26.31 14.30
C SER A 546 -7.60 25.51 14.68
N TYR A 547 -7.77 24.26 15.16
CA TYR A 547 -6.65 23.41 15.54
C TYR A 547 -5.78 22.98 14.34
N GLN A 548 -6.38 22.83 13.14
CA GLN A 548 -5.65 22.54 11.91
C GLN A 548 -4.81 23.72 11.45
N ILE A 549 -5.37 24.94 11.56
CA ILE A 549 -4.65 26.18 11.28
C ILE A 549 -3.44 26.31 12.23
N ASP A 550 -3.65 26.12 13.52
CA ASP A 550 -2.58 26.18 14.51
C ASP A 550 -1.47 25.18 14.24
N LEU A 551 -1.82 23.95 13.88
CA LEU A 551 -0.85 22.93 13.57
C LEU A 551 -0.09 23.27 12.29
N LEU A 552 -0.78 23.73 11.24
CA LEU A 552 -0.16 24.18 10.00
C LEU A 552 0.87 25.28 10.26
N LEU A 553 0.47 26.34 11.00
CA LEU A 553 1.36 27.46 11.32
C LEU A 553 2.58 27.02 12.14
N LYS A 554 2.40 26.13 13.10
CA LYS A 554 3.50 25.56 13.87
C LYS A 554 4.47 24.76 13.01
N LEU A 555 3.95 23.89 12.14
CA LEU A 555 4.76 23.09 11.23
C LEU A 555 5.51 23.96 10.22
N ALA A 556 4.84 25.00 9.68
CA ALA A 556 5.46 26.00 8.81
C ALA A 556 6.59 26.77 9.50
N SER A 557 6.40 27.12 10.77
CA SER A 557 7.44 27.78 11.59
C SER A 557 8.65 26.86 11.81
N SER A 558 8.45 25.56 11.93
CA SER A 558 9.55 24.58 12.14
C SER A 558 10.51 24.49 10.96
N ILE A 559 10.06 24.87 9.75
CA ILE A 559 10.87 24.92 8.52
C ILE A 559 11.02 26.35 7.97
N ASN A 560 10.78 27.36 8.80
CA ASN A 560 10.97 28.79 8.51
C ASN A 560 10.18 29.35 7.30
N ILE A 561 8.96 28.86 7.07
CA ILE A 561 8.06 29.34 5.99
C ILE A 561 6.71 29.84 6.50
N ALA A 562 6.61 30.17 7.78
CA ALA A 562 5.34 30.60 8.40
C ALA A 562 4.71 31.83 7.72
N GLU A 563 5.53 32.78 7.22
CA GLU A 563 5.10 33.98 6.52
C GLU A 563 4.20 33.69 5.29
N LEU A 564 4.37 32.54 4.64
CA LEU A 564 3.54 32.11 3.50
C LEU A 564 2.07 31.90 3.89
N TYR A 565 1.78 31.75 5.16
CA TYR A 565 0.46 31.39 5.71
C TYR A 565 -0.12 32.46 6.65
N ASP A 566 0.41 33.68 6.67
CA ASP A 566 -0.03 34.77 7.56
C ASP A 566 -1.51 35.07 7.42
N SER A 567 -2.07 34.91 6.22
CA SER A 567 -3.53 35.14 5.99
C SER A 567 -4.45 34.19 6.80
N LEU A 568 -3.90 33.08 7.35
CA LEU A 568 -4.65 32.16 8.21
C LEU A 568 -4.73 32.65 9.66
N GLN A 569 -3.81 33.53 10.11
CA GLN A 569 -3.81 34.07 11.47
C GLN A 569 -5.03 34.94 11.75
N GLU A 570 -5.45 35.74 10.76
CA GLU A 570 -6.64 36.61 10.87
C GLU A 570 -7.91 35.77 10.99
N LYS A 571 -7.99 34.65 10.30
CA LYS A 571 -9.17 33.78 10.29
C LYS A 571 -9.37 32.99 11.59
N LYS A 572 -8.31 32.76 12.37
CA LYS A 572 -8.34 32.06 13.64
C LYS A 572 -9.21 32.78 14.70
N ILE A 573 -9.31 34.11 14.62
CA ILE A 573 -10.00 34.94 15.63
C ILE A 573 -11.52 34.75 15.57
N ASP A 574 -12.09 34.40 14.43
CA ASP A 574 -13.52 34.29 14.21
C ASP A 574 -14.14 32.91 14.55
N LEU A 575 -13.32 31.90 14.82
CA LEU A 575 -13.74 30.50 15.00
C LEU A 575 -13.79 30.09 16.49
N VAL A 576 -14.44 30.85 17.37
CA VAL A 576 -14.70 30.40 18.74
C VAL A 576 -15.87 29.43 18.74
N GLU A 577 -15.58 28.16 18.98
CA GLU A 577 -16.50 27.07 18.71
C GLU A 577 -17.19 26.49 19.93
N ASP A 578 -18.52 26.37 19.85
CA ASP A 578 -19.41 25.65 20.78
C ASP A 578 -19.12 24.13 20.87
N LYS A 579 -18.37 23.58 19.90
CA LYS A 579 -18.07 22.14 19.75
C LYS A 579 -17.33 21.53 20.96
N TRP A 580 -16.51 22.34 21.63
CA TRP A 580 -15.68 21.89 22.75
C TRP A 580 -16.40 21.91 24.10
N LYS A 581 -17.57 22.57 24.21
CA LYS A 581 -18.32 22.68 25.47
C LYS A 581 -18.65 21.36 26.13
N LYS A 582 -18.92 20.31 25.34
CA LYS A 582 -19.23 18.96 25.87
C LYS A 582 -18.09 18.33 26.66
N TYR A 583 -16.86 18.82 26.48
CA TYR A 583 -15.66 18.33 27.13
C TYR A 583 -15.17 19.21 28.27
N GLU A 584 -15.79 20.36 28.53
CA GLU A 584 -15.44 21.27 29.64
C GLU A 584 -15.59 20.54 30.98
N ASN A 585 -14.62 20.74 31.87
CA ASN A 585 -14.56 20.09 33.20
C ASN A 585 -14.55 18.53 33.13
N LYS A 586 -14.15 17.96 32.01
CA LYS A 586 -14.06 16.50 31.82
C LYS A 586 -12.61 16.03 31.81
N THR A 587 -12.44 14.72 31.99
CA THR A 587 -11.14 14.06 31.83
C THR A 587 -11.14 13.25 30.54
N ILE A 588 -10.12 13.45 29.70
CA ILE A 588 -9.90 12.72 28.45
C ILE A 588 -8.66 11.86 28.60
N GLY A 589 -8.78 10.56 28.44
CA GLY A 589 -7.64 9.64 28.38
C GLY A 589 -7.22 9.45 26.93
N ILE A 590 -5.93 9.56 26.64
CA ILE A 590 -5.38 9.29 25.31
C ILE A 590 -4.37 8.17 25.44
N TYR A 591 -4.64 7.06 24.76
CA TYR A 591 -3.70 5.98 24.58
C TYR A 591 -3.07 6.05 23.19
N ASN A 592 -1.77 6.32 23.14
CA ASN A 592 -0.99 6.37 21.91
C ASN A 592 0.46 5.98 22.20
N LEU A 593 1.05 5.07 21.43
CA LEU A 593 2.47 4.70 21.57
C LEU A 593 3.42 5.80 21.05
N SER A 594 2.97 6.70 20.17
CA SER A 594 3.71 7.90 19.78
C SER A 594 3.56 8.97 20.89
N GLU A 595 4.58 9.09 21.72
CA GLU A 595 4.57 10.01 22.86
C GLU A 595 4.48 11.48 22.42
N ASN A 596 5.16 11.85 21.33
CA ASN A 596 5.19 13.22 20.81
C ASN A 596 3.80 13.67 20.34
N ALA A 597 3.12 12.86 19.53
CA ALA A 597 1.77 13.16 19.06
C ALA A 597 0.76 13.25 20.22
N GLY A 598 0.88 12.36 21.19
CA GLY A 598 0.05 12.42 22.40
C GLY A 598 0.27 13.69 23.21
N LYS A 599 1.51 14.12 23.42
CA LYS A 599 1.86 15.37 24.15
C LYS A 599 1.33 16.62 23.41
N GLU A 600 1.47 16.64 22.08
CA GLU A 600 0.99 17.77 21.29
C GLU A 600 -0.56 17.84 21.31
N ALA A 601 -1.25 16.70 21.13
CA ALA A 601 -2.69 16.63 21.25
C ALA A 601 -3.17 17.11 22.65
N LYS A 602 -2.52 16.64 23.73
CA LYS A 602 -2.81 17.09 25.09
C LYS A 602 -2.67 18.60 25.24
N ARG A 603 -1.53 19.17 24.83
CA ARG A 603 -1.26 20.61 24.93
C ARG A 603 -2.36 21.42 24.28
N ARG A 604 -2.80 21.04 23.08
CA ARG A 604 -3.84 21.74 22.33
C ARG A 604 -5.23 21.57 22.94
N LEU A 605 -5.58 20.38 23.38
CA LEU A 605 -6.88 20.15 24.01
C LEU A 605 -6.99 20.94 25.33
N GLU A 606 -5.93 21.05 26.13
CA GLU A 606 -5.89 21.85 27.34
C GLU A 606 -5.92 23.37 27.06
N GLU A 607 -5.51 23.79 25.86
CA GLU A 607 -5.62 25.19 25.39
C GLU A 607 -7.04 25.52 24.89
N TYR A 608 -7.70 24.62 24.15
CA TYR A 608 -9.02 24.86 23.55
C TYR A 608 -10.19 24.61 24.49
N ILE A 609 -10.03 23.73 25.47
CA ILE A 609 -11.13 23.26 26.32
C ILE A 609 -10.93 23.72 27.75
N LYS A 610 -11.88 24.51 28.24
CA LYS A 610 -11.83 25.07 29.59
C LYS A 610 -11.85 23.97 30.65
N ASN A 611 -10.85 23.97 31.54
CA ASN A 611 -10.72 23.04 32.67
C ASN A 611 -10.74 21.56 32.28
N VAL A 612 -10.35 21.20 31.08
CA VAL A 612 -10.19 19.80 30.67
C VAL A 612 -8.92 19.23 31.34
N LYS A 613 -8.98 17.98 31.71
CA LYS A 613 -7.79 17.22 32.16
C LYS A 613 -7.47 16.15 31.12
N VAL A 614 -6.26 16.16 30.57
CA VAL A 614 -5.83 15.15 29.61
C VAL A 614 -4.77 14.23 30.26
N ILE A 615 -5.05 12.94 30.27
CA ILE A 615 -4.16 11.90 30.80
C ILE A 615 -3.63 11.07 29.62
N LEU A 616 -2.29 10.98 29.51
CA LEU A 616 -1.62 10.18 28.47
C LEU A 616 -1.17 8.85 29.03
N ASN A 617 -1.21 7.83 28.18
CA ASN A 617 -0.58 6.55 28.46
C ASN A 617 0.06 5.98 27.17
N HIS A 618 1.27 5.41 27.33
CA HIS A 618 2.10 4.85 26.25
C HIS A 618 2.54 3.42 26.55
N ASP A 619 1.93 2.77 27.54
CA ASP A 619 2.35 1.45 28.00
C ASP A 619 2.09 0.37 26.93
N LYS A 620 3.08 -0.45 26.64
CA LYS A 620 2.98 -1.55 25.66
C LYS A 620 2.18 -2.74 26.18
N ALA A 621 1.81 -2.75 27.46
CA ALA A 621 1.09 -3.84 28.11
C ALA A 621 -0.06 -3.30 28.98
N SER A 622 -0.93 -4.18 29.46
CA SER A 622 -2.01 -3.83 30.40
C SER A 622 -1.47 -3.55 31.79
N THR A 623 -0.95 -2.35 32.01
CA THR A 623 -0.41 -1.90 33.30
C THR A 623 -1.52 -1.35 34.22
N THR A 624 -1.19 -1.21 35.52
CA THR A 624 -2.06 -0.51 36.49
C THR A 624 -2.28 0.94 36.08
N ALA A 625 -1.25 1.62 35.56
CA ALA A 625 -1.34 3.01 35.09
C ALA A 625 -2.33 3.15 33.93
N LEU A 626 -2.29 2.23 32.97
CA LEU A 626 -3.23 2.19 31.85
C LEU A 626 -4.68 2.03 32.35
N LYS A 627 -4.91 1.08 33.26
CA LYS A 627 -6.25 0.84 33.82
C LYS A 627 -6.76 2.07 34.58
N SER A 628 -5.93 2.64 35.44
CA SER A 628 -6.28 3.87 36.20
C SER A 628 -6.57 5.06 35.28
N MET A 629 -5.84 5.22 34.17
CA MET A 629 -6.15 6.25 33.17
C MET A 629 -7.56 6.04 32.59
N VAL A 630 -7.90 4.81 32.16
CA VAL A 630 -9.20 4.50 31.57
C VAL A 630 -10.33 4.73 32.56
N GLU A 631 -10.17 4.27 33.83
CA GLU A 631 -11.14 4.42 34.89
C GLU A 631 -11.38 5.89 35.28
N ALA A 632 -10.32 6.71 35.27
CA ALA A 632 -10.42 8.14 35.60
C ALA A 632 -10.96 9.01 34.48
N SER A 633 -11.06 8.46 33.23
CA SER A 633 -11.41 9.27 32.06
C SER A 633 -12.90 9.16 31.74
N HIS A 634 -13.51 10.31 31.38
CA HIS A 634 -14.88 10.39 30.86
C HIS A 634 -14.96 9.98 29.38
N TYR A 635 -13.90 10.28 28.63
CA TYR A 635 -13.72 9.92 27.23
C TYR A 635 -12.34 9.28 27.04
N VAL A 636 -12.25 8.26 26.25
CA VAL A 636 -10.98 7.59 25.97
C VAL A 636 -10.74 7.55 24.46
N VAL A 637 -9.65 8.17 24.03
CA VAL A 637 -9.16 8.08 22.65
C VAL A 637 -8.17 6.92 22.59
N LEU A 638 -8.47 5.93 21.75
CA LEU A 638 -7.67 4.74 21.53
C LEU A 638 -7.08 4.75 20.12
N VAL A 639 -5.80 5.06 20.01
CA VAL A 639 -5.06 5.00 18.74
C VAL A 639 -4.71 3.55 18.42
N THR A 640 -5.59 2.86 17.70
CA THR A 640 -5.45 1.41 17.43
C THR A 640 -4.27 1.07 16.52
N GLN A 641 -3.90 1.96 15.62
CA GLN A 641 -2.82 1.73 14.66
C GLN A 641 -1.43 1.63 15.30
N SER A 642 -1.28 2.14 16.53
CA SER A 642 -0.07 2.01 17.34
C SER A 642 -0.27 1.09 18.55
N ALA A 643 -1.51 0.62 18.82
CA ALA A 643 -1.82 -0.13 20.03
C ALA A 643 -1.39 -1.60 19.94
N LYS A 644 -0.75 -2.11 20.97
CA LYS A 644 -0.57 -3.55 21.14
C LYS A 644 -1.89 -4.17 21.63
N HIS A 645 -2.23 -5.35 21.11
CA HIS A 645 -3.49 -6.05 21.45
C HIS A 645 -3.77 -6.19 22.94
N ALA A 646 -2.74 -6.45 23.75
CA ALA A 646 -2.89 -6.58 25.20
C ALA A 646 -3.37 -5.28 25.86
N ALA A 647 -2.89 -4.12 25.41
CA ALA A 647 -3.30 -2.82 25.94
C ALA A 647 -4.68 -2.40 25.43
N SER A 648 -4.90 -2.50 24.10
CA SER A 648 -6.18 -2.13 23.48
C SER A 648 -7.33 -3.02 23.95
N GLY A 649 -7.10 -4.31 24.10
CA GLY A 649 -8.09 -5.25 24.64
C GLY A 649 -8.45 -4.93 26.09
N ALA A 650 -7.48 -4.54 26.93
CA ALA A 650 -7.73 -4.12 28.31
C ALA A 650 -8.57 -2.83 28.37
N ILE A 651 -8.26 -1.83 27.54
CA ILE A 651 -9.03 -0.57 27.42
C ILE A 651 -10.47 -0.86 27.02
N GLN A 652 -10.69 -1.62 25.95
CA GLN A 652 -12.02 -1.96 25.46
C GLN A 652 -12.83 -2.76 26.49
N LYS A 653 -12.18 -3.69 27.23
CA LYS A 653 -12.83 -4.46 28.27
C LYS A 653 -13.38 -3.58 29.39
N ILE A 654 -12.56 -2.61 29.87
CA ILE A 654 -12.98 -1.70 30.95
C ILE A 654 -14.10 -0.79 30.47
N LEU A 655 -14.00 -0.21 29.28
CA LEU A 655 -15.01 0.68 28.70
C LEU A 655 -16.34 -0.05 28.50
N ARG A 656 -16.33 -1.27 27.94
CA ARG A 656 -17.55 -2.10 27.80
C ARG A 656 -18.21 -2.40 29.13
N GLN A 657 -17.47 -2.59 30.20
CA GLN A 657 -18.04 -2.79 31.55
C GLN A 657 -18.77 -1.54 32.06
N ARG A 658 -18.38 -0.35 31.57
CA ARG A 658 -19.04 0.93 31.88
C ARG A 658 -20.20 1.25 30.91
N GLY A 659 -20.35 0.50 29.83
CA GLY A 659 -21.27 0.80 28.73
C GLY A 659 -20.78 1.93 27.80
N ASP A 660 -19.48 2.21 27.77
CA ASP A 660 -18.83 3.22 26.96
C ASP A 660 -18.04 2.59 25.81
N ASP A 661 -17.88 3.32 24.72
CA ASP A 661 -17.00 2.97 23.60
C ASP A 661 -15.82 3.93 23.51
N PRO A 662 -14.62 3.44 23.11
CA PRO A 662 -13.50 4.31 22.85
C PRO A 662 -13.68 5.09 21.54
N LEU A 663 -13.10 6.29 21.48
CA LEU A 663 -13.00 7.08 20.26
C LEU A 663 -11.76 6.61 19.47
N PHE A 664 -11.97 6.31 18.19
CA PHE A 664 -10.93 5.80 17.31
C PHE A 664 -10.50 6.89 16.33
N PRO A 665 -9.30 7.47 16.46
CA PRO A 665 -8.77 8.38 15.45
C PRO A 665 -8.42 7.63 14.16
N ILE A 666 -8.50 8.34 13.04
CA ILE A 666 -8.21 7.81 11.72
C ILE A 666 -6.71 7.63 11.51
N GLY A 667 -5.92 8.57 12.01
CA GLY A 667 -4.45 8.55 12.01
C GLY A 667 -3.90 8.43 13.42
N LYS A 668 -2.58 8.52 13.56
CA LYS A 668 -1.87 8.41 14.84
C LYS A 668 -1.23 9.71 15.31
N GLY A 669 -1.26 10.75 14.49
CA GLY A 669 -0.73 12.07 14.81
C GLY A 669 -1.69 12.90 15.67
N SER A 670 -1.21 14.06 16.13
CA SER A 670 -1.96 14.92 17.02
C SER A 670 -3.25 15.45 16.39
N SER A 671 -3.22 15.74 15.09
CA SER A 671 -4.37 16.23 14.32
C SER A 671 -5.52 15.20 14.29
N SER A 672 -5.22 13.94 13.97
CA SER A 672 -6.21 12.86 13.97
C SER A 672 -6.76 12.56 15.35
N ILE A 673 -5.93 12.62 16.41
CA ILE A 673 -6.36 12.46 17.80
C ILE A 673 -7.39 13.52 18.15
N ILE A 674 -7.12 14.80 17.86
CA ILE A 674 -8.04 15.92 18.13
C ILE A 674 -9.31 15.78 17.30
N ALA A 675 -9.20 15.42 16.03
CA ALA A 675 -10.34 15.21 15.13
C ALA A 675 -11.32 14.14 15.64
N SER A 676 -10.84 13.12 16.33
CA SER A 676 -11.70 12.04 16.86
C SER A 676 -12.64 12.52 17.98
N LEU A 677 -12.41 13.70 18.52
CA LEU A 677 -13.25 14.34 19.53
C LEU A 677 -14.31 15.29 18.92
N LEU A 678 -14.21 15.65 17.66
CA LEU A 678 -15.14 16.52 16.95
C LEU A 678 -16.24 15.76 16.24
#